data_7d034ca0bd9c630efbafb46d3ce7637c
#
_entry.id   7d034ca0bd9c630efbafb46d3ce7637c
#
_cell.length_a   1.000
_cell.length_b   1.000
_cell.length_c   1.000
_cell.angle_alpha   90.00
_cell.angle_beta   90.00
_cell.angle_gamma   90.00
#
_symmetry.space_group_name_H-M   'P 1'
#
loop_
_entity.id
_entity.type
_entity.pdbx_description
1 polymer ?
#
loop_
_entity_poly.entity_id
_entity_poly.type
_entity_poly.pdbx_seq_one_letter_code
_entity_poly.pdbx_strand_id
1 'polypeptide(L)'
;MTPIPFSAFLLLLTATGLVGADIKHVVFDSHARTREKFPTEYVTTLMHEYPVSEHKWPLKDLNPDLPSDWSSYKFLVIEVKSSTAQRFLLRIYTDDGMLAMRFHQFGGGVWIRAAVPLSYFQSQSQEGQDLAAVFNKPRNPFWMAVVGPFGPIKAVQSLAVAMVAPVGNPTLDIRSVRLSNEDPGSEILDKLPVVDEFGQWIPAKYPGKVKSLEQLKADWDREDKSLNPGEFGYCKYGGFANTKAKATGFFRVEQIDGKWWFVDPDGHLFLSMGVNGIGAGGAGTRIAGRETYYAAQPPADLPAGTSGRRPTAGDFYGWNLARRYGTGWDSKANYMAVRRMEAWGLNTARSVLSKEKRIPYATMLRAPQTAPVYMGMPDVYSEEFAHTADSSAASQLASLKDDAYLLGYFIGNEPAWPGREPELAGMILAGKETETQRKLKAFLAAGDTPARRREFVLAAFEHQLRITNRAARKYDPNHLNLGIRFGALPPDDVMRLGRLFDVYSHNIYEYTPDREWVAKLYKLTGKPLLIGEFHFGTPTRGQAPALMQVANEKERGIAYRYYVEQVASMPSFVGAHWFAWLDESVTGRMDGENYSFGFIDVTDRASDEFLQGVIAAHKRLRDVHAGKTAPFRQKAKVQ
;
A
#
# COMPACT_ATOMS: atom_id res chain seq x y z
N MET A 1 72.32 36.41 -14.86
CA MET A 1 71.06 35.69 -15.08
C MET A 1 70.16 36.02 -13.92
N THR A 2 69.25 36.93 -14.13
CA THR A 2 68.31 37.49 -13.16
C THR A 2 67.10 36.56 -12.96
N PRO A 3 66.59 36.36 -11.73
CA PRO A 3 65.37 35.57 -11.53
C PRO A 3 64.13 36.45 -11.64
N ILE A 4 63.11 35.88 -12.26
CA ILE A 4 61.78 36.45 -12.50
C ILE A 4 60.93 36.22 -11.22
N PRO A 5 60.16 37.22 -10.73
CA PRO A 5 59.31 37.04 -9.54
C PRO A 5 58.00 36.37 -9.88
N PHE A 6 57.61 35.38 -9.10
CA PHE A 6 56.29 34.78 -9.09
C PHE A 6 55.29 35.73 -8.41
N SER A 7 54.32 36.20 -9.19
CA SER A 7 53.17 36.94 -8.65
C SER A 7 52.13 35.95 -8.12
N ALA A 8 51.95 35.98 -6.82
CA ALA A 8 50.86 35.26 -6.15
C ALA A 8 49.51 35.96 -6.43
N PHE A 9 48.63 35.32 -7.17
CA PHE A 9 47.25 35.74 -7.30
C PHE A 9 46.51 35.27 -6.04
N LEU A 10 46.21 36.21 -5.17
CA LEU A 10 45.35 36.01 -4.00
C LEU A 10 43.91 36.00 -4.47
N LEU A 11 43.29 34.79 -4.60
CA LEU A 11 41.86 34.67 -4.81
C LEU A 11 41.19 35.05 -3.45
N LEU A 12 40.60 36.23 -3.39
CA LEU A 12 39.63 36.58 -2.37
C LEU A 12 38.37 35.76 -2.62
N LEU A 13 38.23 34.65 -1.87
CA LEU A 13 36.95 34.02 -1.64
C LEU A 13 36.14 34.97 -0.75
N THR A 14 35.28 35.77 -1.33
CA THR A 14 34.21 36.43 -0.61
C THR A 14 33.26 35.36 -0.11
N ALA A 15 33.43 34.98 1.16
CA ALA A 15 32.40 34.28 1.89
C ALA A 15 31.19 35.23 1.98
N THR A 16 30.27 35.12 1.03
CA THR A 16 28.93 35.68 1.20
C THR A 16 28.31 34.93 2.38
N GLY A 17 28.33 35.59 3.54
CA GLY A 17 27.63 35.10 4.73
C GLY A 17 26.20 34.78 4.33
N LEU A 18 25.80 33.53 4.53
CA LEU A 18 24.42 33.15 4.63
C LEU A 18 23.78 34.02 5.70
N VAL A 19 23.15 35.12 5.32
CA VAL A 19 22.16 35.80 6.16
C VAL A 19 21.15 34.71 6.48
N GLY A 20 21.05 34.31 7.72
CA GLY A 20 20.16 33.25 8.16
C GLY A 20 18.74 33.61 7.72
N ALA A 21 18.24 32.93 6.69
CA ALA A 21 16.84 33.05 6.31
C ALA A 21 16.02 32.65 7.54
N ASP A 22 15.06 33.51 7.92
CA ASP A 22 14.15 33.23 9.04
C ASP A 22 13.45 31.89 8.81
N ILE A 23 13.73 30.92 9.68
CA ILE A 23 13.09 29.60 9.64
C ILE A 23 11.58 29.81 9.86
N LYS A 24 10.77 29.38 8.89
CA LYS A 24 9.32 29.33 9.07
C LYS A 24 8.96 28.07 9.85
N HIS A 25 8.55 28.25 11.11
CA HIS A 25 8.08 27.17 11.96
C HIS A 25 6.56 27.04 11.85
N VAL A 26 6.08 25.85 11.55
CA VAL A 26 4.66 25.53 11.35
C VAL A 26 4.25 24.46 12.36
N VAL A 27 3.10 24.63 12.99
CA VAL A 27 2.42 23.60 13.78
C VAL A 27 1.12 23.24 13.08
N PHE A 28 0.97 22.00 12.64
CA PHE A 28 -0.28 21.52 12.08
C PHE A 28 -1.24 21.16 13.22
N ASP A 29 -2.31 21.96 13.33
CA ASP A 29 -3.32 21.81 14.38
C ASP A 29 -4.23 20.60 14.09
N SER A 30 -4.18 19.58 14.95
CA SER A 30 -5.05 18.41 14.87
C SER A 30 -6.53 18.74 15.08
N HIS A 31 -6.86 19.90 15.66
CA HIS A 31 -8.22 20.40 15.89
C HIS A 31 -8.62 21.51 14.91
N ALA A 32 -7.95 21.59 13.75
CA ALA A 32 -8.23 22.60 12.74
C ALA A 32 -9.73 22.67 12.41
N ARG A 33 -10.27 23.89 12.38
CA ARG A 33 -11.70 24.13 12.06
C ARG A 33 -11.98 24.12 10.57
N THR A 34 -10.99 24.46 9.76
CA THR A 34 -11.09 24.36 8.29
C THR A 34 -11.29 22.92 7.89
N ARG A 35 -12.26 22.67 7.04
CA ARG A 35 -12.56 21.34 6.52
C ARG A 35 -12.58 21.39 5.01
N GLU A 36 -12.02 20.36 4.40
CA GLU A 36 -12.01 20.20 2.96
C GLU A 36 -12.44 18.77 2.59
N LYS A 37 -13.04 18.66 1.41
CA LYS A 37 -13.46 17.37 0.86
C LYS A 37 -12.35 16.78 0.01
N PHE A 38 -11.97 15.57 0.33
CA PHE A 38 -11.03 14.79 -0.46
C PHE A 38 -11.67 13.47 -0.88
N PRO A 39 -11.35 12.96 -2.08
CA PRO A 39 -11.68 11.59 -2.42
C PRO A 39 -10.95 10.67 -1.44
N THR A 40 -11.55 9.54 -1.13
CA THR A 40 -10.78 8.48 -0.51
C THR A 40 -9.64 8.07 -1.44
N GLU A 41 -8.55 7.59 -0.90
CA GLU A 41 -7.31 7.39 -1.66
C GLU A 41 -7.46 6.46 -2.87
N TYR A 42 -8.43 5.52 -2.78
CA TYR A 42 -8.74 4.55 -3.83
C TYR A 42 -10.11 4.76 -4.49
N VAL A 43 -10.93 5.66 -3.95
CA VAL A 43 -12.31 5.84 -4.42
C VAL A 43 -12.57 7.31 -4.72
N THR A 44 -12.30 7.72 -5.94
CA THR A 44 -12.47 9.12 -6.38
C THR A 44 -13.92 9.62 -6.34
N THR A 45 -14.90 8.73 -6.20
CA THR A 45 -16.33 9.07 -6.10
C THR A 45 -16.84 9.20 -4.68
N LEU A 46 -16.11 8.69 -3.68
CA LEU A 46 -16.43 8.86 -2.26
C LEU A 46 -15.63 10.04 -1.70
N MET A 47 -16.32 11.15 -1.50
CA MET A 47 -15.74 12.38 -0.96
C MET A 47 -16.00 12.43 0.55
N HIS A 48 -14.94 12.47 1.34
CA HIS A 48 -15.00 12.66 2.78
C HIS A 48 -14.50 14.04 3.17
N GLU A 49 -15.09 14.60 4.19
CA GLU A 49 -14.71 15.88 4.75
C GLU A 49 -13.72 15.69 5.91
N TYR A 50 -12.52 16.24 5.74
CA TYR A 50 -11.45 16.15 6.72
C TYR A 50 -11.07 17.51 7.29
N PRO A 51 -10.63 17.61 8.57
CA PRO A 51 -9.98 18.80 9.07
C PRO A 51 -8.64 19.00 8.33
N VAL A 52 -8.35 20.24 7.96
CA VAL A 52 -7.12 20.62 7.27
C VAL A 52 -6.46 21.76 8.02
N SER A 53 -5.20 21.55 8.40
CA SER A 53 -4.35 22.62 8.94
C SER A 53 -3.44 23.11 7.82
N GLU A 54 -3.63 24.36 7.39
CA GLU A 54 -2.87 24.98 6.32
C GLU A 54 -2.11 26.22 6.80
N HIS A 55 -0.89 26.37 6.31
CA HIS A 55 -0.06 27.56 6.46
C HIS A 55 0.38 28.05 5.09
N LYS A 56 0.11 29.31 4.78
CA LYS A 56 0.28 29.93 3.48
C LYS A 56 1.10 31.21 3.59
N TRP A 57 2.04 31.40 2.68
CA TRP A 57 2.89 32.60 2.63
C TRP A 57 2.90 33.21 1.21
N PRO A 58 2.85 34.55 1.10
CA PRO A 58 3.28 35.21 -0.13
C PRO A 58 4.70 34.80 -0.48
N LEU A 59 5.05 34.76 -1.76
CA LEU A 59 6.39 34.32 -2.20
C LEU A 59 7.52 35.12 -1.55
N LYS A 60 7.34 36.44 -1.44
CA LYS A 60 8.35 37.36 -0.86
C LYS A 60 8.66 37.08 0.60
N ASP A 61 7.71 36.50 1.35
CA ASP A 61 7.91 36.14 2.75
C ASP A 61 8.75 34.87 2.92
N LEU A 62 8.84 34.05 1.84
CA LEU A 62 9.66 32.83 1.80
C LEU A 62 11.04 33.11 1.21
N ASN A 63 11.08 33.82 0.11
CA ASN A 63 12.31 34.25 -0.56
C ASN A 63 11.99 35.44 -1.49
N PRO A 64 12.57 36.63 -1.25
CA PRO A 64 12.34 37.82 -2.06
C PRO A 64 12.70 37.67 -3.54
N ASP A 65 13.60 36.73 -3.89
CA ASP A 65 14.07 36.50 -5.24
C ASP A 65 13.13 35.57 -6.05
N LEU A 66 12.06 35.04 -5.47
CA LEU A 66 11.11 34.19 -6.19
C LEU A 66 10.29 35.03 -7.18
N PRO A 67 10.35 34.75 -8.50
CA PRO A 67 9.49 35.39 -9.49
C PRO A 67 8.05 34.85 -9.36
N SER A 68 7.09 35.53 -9.96
CA SER A 68 5.72 35.05 -10.07
C SER A 68 5.52 34.02 -11.20
N ASP A 69 6.34 34.04 -12.24
CA ASP A 69 6.31 33.06 -13.34
C ASP A 69 7.37 31.99 -13.13
N TRP A 70 6.95 30.74 -12.89
CA TRP A 70 7.82 29.58 -12.69
C TRP A 70 7.91 28.69 -13.92
N SER A 71 7.26 29.04 -15.02
CA SER A 71 7.15 28.20 -16.23
C SER A 71 8.49 27.88 -16.89
N SER A 72 9.52 28.71 -16.70
CA SER A 72 10.88 28.51 -17.23
C SER A 72 11.77 27.63 -16.31
N TYR A 73 11.32 27.32 -15.08
CA TYR A 73 12.10 26.53 -14.14
C TYR A 73 11.68 25.06 -14.16
N LYS A 74 12.60 24.18 -13.76
CA LYS A 74 12.38 22.73 -13.75
C LYS A 74 12.10 22.19 -12.34
N PHE A 75 12.65 22.83 -11.31
CA PHE A 75 12.57 22.32 -9.93
C PHE A 75 12.19 23.42 -8.95
N LEU A 76 11.29 23.06 -8.02
CA LEU A 76 11.12 23.72 -6.75
C LEU A 76 12.03 23.02 -5.73
N VAL A 77 12.99 23.75 -5.17
CA VAL A 77 13.95 23.22 -4.18
C VAL A 77 13.61 23.78 -2.82
N ILE A 78 13.27 22.87 -1.89
CA ILE A 78 12.92 23.23 -0.52
C ILE A 78 13.83 22.53 0.48
N GLU A 79 14.17 23.22 1.56
CA GLU A 79 14.85 22.62 2.70
C GLU A 79 13.91 22.63 3.88
N VAL A 80 13.53 21.43 4.33
CA VAL A 80 12.49 21.23 5.34
C VAL A 80 12.91 20.19 6.37
N LYS A 81 12.29 20.29 7.56
CA LYS A 81 12.39 19.29 8.62
C LYS A 81 11.00 19.07 9.21
N SER A 82 10.42 17.93 8.96
CA SER A 82 9.18 17.49 9.60
C SER A 82 9.47 16.79 10.93
N SER A 83 8.64 16.99 11.94
CA SER A 83 8.76 16.26 13.22
C SER A 83 8.37 14.78 13.10
N THR A 84 7.57 14.42 12.07
CA THR A 84 7.07 13.06 11.81
C THR A 84 7.10 12.75 10.32
N ALA A 85 6.89 11.50 9.94
CA ALA A 85 6.72 11.07 8.55
C ALA A 85 5.28 11.25 8.04
N GLN A 86 4.41 12.00 8.74
CA GLN A 86 3.07 12.29 8.24
C GLN A 86 3.14 13.09 6.94
N ARG A 87 2.23 12.76 6.03
CA ARG A 87 2.14 13.37 4.70
C ARG A 87 1.55 14.78 4.79
N PHE A 88 2.07 15.69 4.00
CA PHE A 88 1.46 17.00 3.81
C PHE A 88 1.30 17.33 2.33
N LEU A 89 0.42 18.26 2.02
CA LEU A 89 0.24 18.82 0.70
C LEU A 89 1.16 20.01 0.54
N LEU A 90 1.94 20.02 -0.54
CA LEU A 90 2.63 21.21 -1.03
C LEU A 90 1.72 21.87 -2.05
N ARG A 91 1.26 23.10 -1.77
CA ARG A 91 0.27 23.83 -2.56
C ARG A 91 0.88 25.08 -3.17
N ILE A 92 0.64 25.28 -4.46
CA ILE A 92 1.01 26.49 -5.19
C ILE A 92 -0.28 27.21 -5.57
N TYR A 93 -0.43 28.48 -5.14
CA TYR A 93 -1.57 29.31 -5.48
C TYR A 93 -1.21 30.25 -6.61
N THR A 94 -1.98 30.19 -7.69
CA THR A 94 -1.86 31.03 -8.89
C THR A 94 -3.14 31.85 -9.09
N ASP A 95 -3.17 32.73 -10.09
CA ASP A 95 -4.40 33.44 -10.48
C ASP A 95 -5.49 32.48 -10.99
N ASP A 96 -5.08 31.34 -11.58
CA ASP A 96 -5.99 30.33 -12.13
C ASP A 96 -6.49 29.31 -11.09
N GLY A 97 -5.97 29.37 -9.86
CA GLY A 97 -6.36 28.46 -8.80
C GLY A 97 -5.19 27.87 -8.00
N MET A 98 -5.49 26.80 -7.26
CA MET A 98 -4.52 26.10 -6.40
C MET A 98 -4.08 24.80 -7.07
N LEU A 99 -2.78 24.58 -7.11
CA LEU A 99 -2.14 23.33 -7.56
C LEU A 99 -1.63 22.57 -6.32
N ALA A 100 -1.68 21.25 -6.33
CA ALA A 100 -1.27 20.48 -5.17
C ALA A 100 -0.55 19.18 -5.50
N MET A 101 0.41 18.82 -4.63
CA MET A 101 1.10 17.56 -4.61
C MET A 101 1.20 17.05 -3.18
N ARG A 102 1.01 15.75 -2.96
CA ARG A 102 1.25 15.13 -1.66
C ARG A 102 2.72 14.77 -1.51
N PHE A 103 3.28 15.19 -0.40
CA PHE A 103 4.70 15.02 -0.07
C PHE A 103 4.85 14.34 1.28
N HIS A 104 5.79 13.43 1.41
CA HIS A 104 6.20 12.93 2.70
C HIS A 104 7.69 12.62 2.77
N GLN A 105 8.30 13.17 3.79
CA GLN A 105 9.68 12.93 4.17
C GLN A 105 9.81 11.53 4.77
N PHE A 106 10.84 10.77 4.41
CA PHE A 106 11.16 9.54 5.12
C PHE A 106 11.65 9.85 6.52
N GLY A 107 11.00 9.25 7.51
CA GLY A 107 11.22 9.56 8.90
C GLY A 107 10.85 11.01 9.24
N GLY A 108 11.12 11.39 10.45
CA GLY A 108 11.01 12.76 10.92
C GLY A 108 12.26 13.16 11.69
N GLY A 109 12.34 14.44 12.08
CA GLY A 109 13.39 14.96 12.97
C GLY A 109 14.73 15.28 12.30
N VAL A 110 14.81 15.25 10.97
CA VAL A 110 16.02 15.60 10.20
C VAL A 110 15.73 16.62 9.11
N TRP A 111 16.69 17.48 8.83
CA TRP A 111 16.65 18.39 7.70
C TRP A 111 16.92 17.63 6.40
N ILE A 112 16.09 17.89 5.40
CA ILE A 112 16.29 17.40 4.04
C ILE A 112 16.29 18.56 3.05
N ARG A 113 17.01 18.38 1.94
CA ARG A 113 16.79 19.13 0.71
C ARG A 113 15.95 18.26 -0.21
N ALA A 114 14.85 18.81 -0.72
CA ALA A 114 14.00 18.17 -1.71
C ALA A 114 13.98 18.99 -2.99
N ALA A 115 14.42 18.38 -4.09
CA ALA A 115 14.29 18.91 -5.44
C ALA A 115 13.03 18.32 -6.09
N VAL A 116 11.94 19.08 -6.06
CA VAL A 116 10.62 18.67 -6.54
C VAL A 116 10.46 19.12 -8.00
N PRO A 117 10.27 18.21 -8.97
CA PRO A 117 10.04 18.59 -10.35
C PRO A 117 8.72 19.36 -10.51
N LEU A 118 8.77 20.55 -11.11
CA LEU A 118 7.61 21.41 -11.30
C LEU A 118 6.60 20.83 -12.31
N SER A 119 7.05 19.96 -13.22
CA SER A 119 6.17 19.26 -14.17
C SER A 119 5.04 18.48 -13.50
N TYR A 120 5.24 17.99 -12.27
CA TYR A 120 4.22 17.25 -11.53
C TYR A 120 3.04 18.11 -11.05
N PHE A 121 3.20 19.43 -11.00
CA PHE A 121 2.10 20.36 -10.73
C PHE A 121 1.33 20.74 -12.00
N GLN A 122 1.93 20.53 -13.19
CA GLN A 122 1.36 21.03 -14.44
C GLN A 122 0.38 20.04 -15.08
N SER A 123 0.64 18.75 -14.98
CA SER A 123 -0.22 17.73 -15.59
C SER A 123 -0.11 16.38 -14.91
N GLN A 124 -1.14 15.56 -15.12
CA GLN A 124 -1.16 14.15 -14.75
C GLN A 124 -0.67 13.25 -15.91
N SER A 125 0.15 13.78 -16.83
CA SER A 125 0.68 12.97 -17.93
C SER A 125 1.58 11.83 -17.42
N GLN A 126 1.68 10.75 -18.19
CA GLN A 126 2.48 9.58 -17.84
C GLN A 126 3.97 9.92 -17.65
N GLU A 127 4.48 10.89 -18.42
CA GLU A 127 5.85 11.41 -18.30
C GLU A 127 6.05 12.26 -17.03
N GLY A 128 5.01 12.99 -16.57
CA GLY A 128 5.01 13.71 -15.29
C GLY A 128 4.82 12.79 -14.07
N GLN A 129 4.46 11.52 -14.27
CA GLN A 129 4.12 10.57 -13.21
C GLN A 129 5.21 9.52 -12.96
N ASP A 130 6.39 9.62 -13.53
CA ASP A 130 7.48 8.70 -13.16
C ASP A 130 8.01 9.03 -11.76
N LEU A 131 7.14 8.81 -10.78
CA LEU A 131 7.45 8.97 -9.35
C LEU A 131 8.57 8.03 -8.93
N ALA A 132 8.68 6.86 -9.58
CA ALA A 132 9.76 5.92 -9.36
C ALA A 132 11.12 6.51 -9.79
N ALA A 133 11.18 7.32 -10.86
CA ALA A 133 12.40 7.98 -11.25
C ALA A 133 12.88 8.99 -10.21
N VAL A 134 11.97 9.73 -9.58
CA VAL A 134 12.32 10.67 -8.50
C VAL A 134 12.72 9.90 -7.24
N PHE A 135 11.94 8.90 -6.84
CA PHE A 135 12.24 8.08 -5.69
C PHE A 135 13.60 7.37 -5.82
N ASN A 136 13.91 6.88 -7.01
CA ASN A 136 15.13 6.12 -7.29
C ASN A 136 16.38 6.99 -7.51
N LYS A 137 16.29 8.32 -7.46
CA LYS A 137 17.49 9.18 -7.48
C LYS A 137 18.40 8.90 -6.28
N PRO A 138 19.73 8.97 -6.44
CA PRO A 138 20.66 8.83 -5.33
C PRO A 138 20.30 9.76 -4.16
N ARG A 139 20.45 9.28 -2.92
CA ARG A 139 20.22 10.04 -1.68
C ARG A 139 18.83 10.64 -1.49
N ASN A 140 17.84 10.30 -2.32
CA ASN A 140 16.50 10.86 -2.19
C ASN A 140 15.84 10.47 -0.85
N PRO A 141 15.45 11.46 0.02
CA PRO A 141 14.94 11.21 1.36
C PRO A 141 13.42 11.37 1.48
N PHE A 142 12.67 11.36 0.38
CA PHE A 142 11.21 11.57 0.39
C PHE A 142 10.51 10.78 -0.71
N TRP A 143 9.22 10.67 -0.55
CA TRP A 143 8.29 10.18 -1.57
C TRP A 143 7.22 11.22 -1.83
N MET A 144 6.59 11.20 -3.00
CA MET A 144 5.49 12.09 -3.34
C MET A 144 4.46 11.39 -4.21
N ALA A 145 3.21 11.87 -4.11
CA ALA A 145 2.12 11.44 -4.98
C ALA A 145 1.49 12.64 -5.65
N VAL A 146 1.25 12.48 -6.95
CA VAL A 146 0.61 13.50 -7.78
C VAL A 146 -0.89 13.42 -7.57
N VAL A 147 -1.47 14.38 -6.85
CA VAL A 147 -2.88 14.37 -6.45
C VAL A 147 -3.72 15.44 -7.14
N GLY A 148 -3.07 16.50 -7.70
CA GLY A 148 -3.75 17.65 -8.28
C GLY A 148 -4.50 18.52 -7.25
N PRO A 149 -5.21 19.56 -7.65
CA PRO A 149 -5.38 20.02 -9.05
C PRO A 149 -4.08 20.38 -9.77
N PHE A 150 -4.12 20.36 -11.10
CA PHE A 150 -3.00 20.65 -11.99
C PHE A 150 -3.28 21.91 -12.80
N GLY A 151 -2.22 22.58 -13.26
CA GLY A 151 -2.35 23.74 -14.12
C GLY A 151 -1.01 24.42 -14.43
N PRO A 152 -1.06 25.53 -15.20
CA PRO A 152 0.13 26.32 -15.49
C PRO A 152 0.68 26.96 -14.22
N ILE A 153 2.01 26.99 -14.08
CA ILE A 153 2.69 27.61 -12.94
C ILE A 153 3.11 29.03 -13.32
N LYS A 154 2.11 29.83 -13.69
CA LYS A 154 2.25 31.26 -13.99
C LYS A 154 1.48 32.06 -12.95
N ALA A 155 1.87 33.32 -12.76
CA ALA A 155 1.24 34.23 -11.79
C ALA A 155 1.12 33.61 -10.40
N VAL A 156 2.20 32.94 -9.94
CA VAL A 156 2.26 32.36 -8.60
C VAL A 156 2.24 33.47 -7.56
N GLN A 157 1.30 33.40 -6.64
CA GLN A 157 1.09 34.39 -5.57
C GLN A 157 1.66 33.92 -4.24
N SER A 158 1.50 32.63 -3.94
CA SER A 158 1.86 32.07 -2.64
C SER A 158 2.14 30.57 -2.71
N LEU A 159 2.97 30.11 -1.77
CA LEU A 159 3.20 28.70 -1.46
C LEU A 159 2.55 28.37 -0.12
N ALA A 160 1.98 27.19 -0.01
CA ALA A 160 1.43 26.70 1.25
C ALA A 160 1.83 25.25 1.51
N VAL A 161 1.80 24.89 2.80
CA VAL A 161 1.85 23.51 3.27
C VAL A 161 0.57 23.24 4.04
N ALA A 162 -0.07 22.09 3.76
CA ALA A 162 -1.31 21.71 4.41
C ALA A 162 -1.27 20.25 4.83
N MET A 163 -1.70 19.93 6.03
CA MET A 163 -1.82 18.55 6.49
C MET A 163 -3.29 18.21 6.71
N VAL A 164 -3.70 17.09 6.11
CA VAL A 164 -5.06 16.56 6.20
C VAL A 164 -5.13 15.65 7.42
N ALA A 165 -6.07 15.91 8.31
CA ALA A 165 -6.31 15.17 9.55
C ALA A 165 -5.00 14.85 10.33
N PRO A 166 -4.19 15.86 10.71
CA PRO A 166 -2.92 15.62 11.39
C PRO A 166 -3.13 14.84 12.69
N VAL A 167 -2.25 13.89 12.97
CA VAL A 167 -2.23 13.12 14.22
C VAL A 167 -1.26 13.77 15.20
N GLY A 168 -1.74 14.15 16.37
CA GLY A 168 -1.01 15.01 17.30
C GLY A 168 -0.82 16.41 16.69
N ASN A 169 0.05 17.22 17.13
CA ASN A 169 0.36 18.51 16.51
C ASN A 169 1.75 18.44 15.84
N PRO A 170 1.89 17.79 14.67
CA PRO A 170 3.18 17.69 14.00
C PRO A 170 3.67 19.06 13.54
N THR A 171 4.99 19.22 13.51
CA THR A 171 5.62 20.46 13.07
C THR A 171 6.39 20.29 11.78
N LEU A 172 6.52 21.39 11.03
CA LEU A 172 7.37 21.50 9.86
C LEU A 172 8.17 22.79 9.94
N ASP A 173 9.48 22.68 9.87
CA ASP A 173 10.38 23.81 9.73
C ASP A 173 10.78 23.96 8.26
N ILE A 174 10.76 25.19 7.72
CA ILE A 174 11.18 25.52 6.35
C ILE A 174 12.26 26.58 6.45
N ARG A 175 13.46 26.32 5.94
CA ARG A 175 14.57 27.29 5.99
C ARG A 175 15.00 27.81 4.62
N SER A 176 14.60 27.15 3.52
CA SER A 176 14.95 27.58 2.17
C SER A 176 13.88 27.18 1.18
N VAL A 177 13.52 28.11 0.29
CA VAL A 177 12.66 27.87 -0.88
C VAL A 177 13.28 28.59 -2.06
N ARG A 178 13.60 27.87 -3.13
CA ARG A 178 14.18 28.45 -4.37
C ARG A 178 13.78 27.66 -5.60
N LEU A 179 13.94 28.25 -6.76
CA LEU A 179 13.75 27.62 -8.06
C LEU A 179 15.09 27.24 -8.68
N SER A 180 15.10 26.22 -9.53
CA SER A 180 16.30 25.78 -10.24
C SER A 180 15.96 25.21 -11.62
N ASN A 181 16.85 25.43 -12.60
CA ASN A 181 16.80 24.81 -13.92
C ASN A 181 17.63 23.52 -13.98
N GLU A 182 18.50 23.33 -13.00
CA GLU A 182 19.28 22.12 -12.84
C GLU A 182 18.80 21.37 -11.60
N ASP A 183 18.93 20.03 -11.61
CA ASP A 183 18.62 19.21 -10.45
C ASP A 183 19.76 19.29 -9.42
N PRO A 184 19.57 19.97 -8.27
CA PRO A 184 20.62 20.09 -7.26
C PRO A 184 20.79 18.80 -6.42
N GLY A 185 20.00 17.77 -6.71
CA GLY A 185 19.89 16.56 -5.91
C GLY A 185 19.10 16.75 -4.63
N SER A 186 18.55 15.63 -4.16
CA SER A 186 17.82 15.55 -2.88
C SER A 186 18.66 14.73 -1.89
N GLU A 187 18.74 15.18 -0.62
CA GLU A 187 19.52 14.48 0.40
C GLU A 187 19.13 14.88 1.83
N ILE A 188 19.53 14.07 2.80
CA ILE A 188 19.49 14.43 4.22
C ILE A 188 20.68 15.36 4.51
N LEU A 189 20.39 16.50 5.16
CA LEU A 189 21.36 17.55 5.45
C LEU A 189 21.94 17.45 6.88
N ASP A 190 21.35 16.61 7.71
CA ASP A 190 21.80 16.36 9.07
C ASP A 190 22.85 15.23 9.13
N LYS A 191 23.39 15.03 10.35
CA LYS A 191 24.38 13.99 10.59
C LYS A 191 23.83 12.59 10.27
N LEU A 192 24.59 11.83 9.52
CA LEU A 192 24.33 10.42 9.20
C LEU A 192 25.09 9.49 10.15
N PRO A 193 24.66 8.24 10.33
CA PRO A 193 23.49 7.58 9.73
C PRO A 193 22.16 7.93 10.40
N VAL A 194 21.04 7.59 9.74
CA VAL A 194 19.66 7.79 10.23
C VAL A 194 18.88 6.49 10.43
N VAL A 195 19.40 5.37 9.94
CA VAL A 195 18.83 4.02 10.14
C VAL A 195 19.85 3.18 10.90
N ASP A 196 19.40 2.52 11.97
CA ASP A 196 20.26 1.66 12.78
C ASP A 196 20.44 0.24 12.17
N GLU A 197 21.20 -0.59 12.84
CA GLU A 197 21.48 -1.97 12.41
C GLU A 197 20.26 -2.91 12.48
N PHE A 198 19.17 -2.48 13.11
CA PHE A 198 17.91 -3.23 13.16
C PHE A 198 16.91 -2.78 12.09
N GLY A 199 17.24 -1.74 11.29
CA GLY A 199 16.35 -1.15 10.30
C GLY A 199 15.38 -0.11 10.86
N GLN A 200 15.60 0.40 12.08
CA GLN A 200 14.78 1.39 12.74
C GLN A 200 15.29 2.81 12.46
N TRP A 201 14.37 3.79 12.37
CA TRP A 201 14.72 5.20 12.23
C TRP A 201 15.36 5.75 13.51
N ILE A 202 16.63 6.15 13.45
CA ILE A 202 17.41 6.59 14.64
C ILE A 202 16.74 7.76 15.37
N PRO A 203 16.29 8.84 14.70
CA PRO A 203 15.68 9.97 15.39
C PRO A 203 14.31 9.67 16.02
N ALA A 204 13.58 8.63 15.58
CA ALA A 204 12.27 8.30 16.14
C ALA A 204 12.39 7.81 17.59
N LYS A 205 11.49 8.31 18.45
CA LYS A 205 11.37 7.92 19.85
C LYS A 205 9.99 7.30 20.07
N TYR A 206 9.96 6.01 20.43
CA TYR A 206 8.72 5.30 20.71
C TYR A 206 8.96 4.19 21.74
N PRO A 207 7.90 3.80 22.49
CA PRO A 207 7.99 2.69 23.43
C PRO A 207 8.42 1.39 22.73
N GLY A 208 9.30 0.62 23.35
CA GLY A 208 9.75 -0.66 22.80
C GLY A 208 10.76 -0.58 21.65
N LYS A 209 11.25 0.61 21.26
CA LYS A 209 12.36 0.72 20.28
C LYS A 209 13.56 -0.11 20.74
N VAL A 210 14.08 -0.98 19.87
CA VAL A 210 15.23 -1.84 20.16
C VAL A 210 16.48 -0.97 20.33
N LYS A 211 17.25 -1.25 21.39
CA LYS A 211 18.48 -0.55 21.72
C LYS A 211 19.71 -1.46 21.66
N SER A 212 19.51 -2.78 21.77
CA SER A 212 20.60 -3.74 21.67
C SER A 212 20.07 -5.12 21.19
N LEU A 213 20.98 -5.95 20.68
CA LEU A 213 20.66 -7.31 20.25
C LEU A 213 20.25 -8.21 21.43
N GLU A 214 20.82 -7.99 22.62
CA GLU A 214 20.49 -8.73 23.85
C GLU A 214 19.05 -8.46 24.25
N GLN A 215 18.62 -7.19 24.24
CA GLN A 215 17.22 -6.82 24.48
C GLN A 215 16.30 -7.50 23.46
N LEU A 216 16.66 -7.44 22.18
CA LEU A 216 15.84 -8.02 21.10
C LEU A 216 15.70 -9.55 21.25
N LYS A 217 16.78 -10.26 21.59
CA LYS A 217 16.76 -11.69 21.88
C LYS A 217 15.86 -12.02 23.07
N ALA A 218 15.95 -11.22 24.14
CA ALA A 218 15.09 -11.42 25.32
C ALA A 218 13.58 -11.21 25.00
N ASP A 219 13.26 -10.27 24.11
CA ASP A 219 11.89 -10.04 23.65
C ASP A 219 11.39 -11.23 22.81
N TRP A 220 12.19 -11.77 21.89
CA TRP A 220 11.87 -12.96 21.13
C TRP A 220 11.68 -14.21 22.00
N ASP A 221 12.58 -14.44 22.97
CA ASP A 221 12.49 -15.56 23.93
C ASP A 221 11.22 -15.48 24.78
N ARG A 222 10.79 -14.27 25.12
CA ARG A 222 9.54 -14.05 25.86
C ARG A 222 8.33 -14.42 25.01
N GLU A 223 8.31 -13.96 23.75
CA GLU A 223 7.26 -14.34 22.81
C GLU A 223 7.19 -15.86 22.61
N ASP A 224 8.32 -16.51 22.34
CA ASP A 224 8.39 -17.96 22.08
C ASP A 224 7.81 -18.79 23.24
N LYS A 225 7.97 -18.32 24.49
CA LYS A 225 7.46 -18.96 25.69
C LYS A 225 5.98 -18.68 25.94
N SER A 226 5.49 -17.51 25.53
CA SER A 226 4.11 -17.06 25.83
C SER A 226 3.13 -17.31 24.69
N LEU A 227 3.61 -17.57 23.47
CA LEU A 227 2.76 -17.71 22.29
C LEU A 227 2.07 -19.07 22.28
N ASN A 228 0.79 -19.07 22.63
CA ASN A 228 -0.08 -20.25 22.62
C ASN A 228 -1.21 -20.06 21.60
N PRO A 229 -1.74 -21.15 21.01
CA PRO A 229 -2.94 -21.09 20.18
C PRO A 229 -4.10 -20.42 20.93
N GLY A 230 -4.80 -19.53 20.26
CA GLY A 230 -5.97 -18.86 20.82
C GLY A 230 -7.22 -19.75 20.76
N GLU A 231 -8.18 -19.48 21.64
CA GLU A 231 -9.47 -20.18 21.68
C GLU A 231 -10.49 -19.49 20.76
N PHE A 232 -10.47 -19.82 19.48
CA PHE A 232 -11.39 -19.27 18.46
C PHE A 232 -12.42 -20.30 17.99
N GLY A 233 -12.35 -21.54 18.48
CA GLY A 233 -13.24 -22.63 18.10
C GLY A 233 -13.05 -23.11 16.66
N TYR A 234 -11.84 -23.00 16.12
CA TYR A 234 -11.51 -23.41 14.76
C TYR A 234 -11.21 -24.91 14.65
N CYS A 235 -11.65 -25.53 13.54
CA CYS A 235 -11.21 -26.86 13.11
C CYS A 235 -9.87 -26.79 12.34
N LYS A 236 -9.39 -27.91 11.84
CA LYS A 236 -8.11 -28.02 11.09
C LYS A 236 -8.03 -27.12 9.85
N TYR A 237 -9.17 -26.79 9.24
CA TYR A 237 -9.27 -25.88 8.09
C TYR A 237 -9.66 -24.45 8.48
N GLY A 238 -9.63 -24.12 9.77
CA GLY A 238 -9.95 -22.78 10.25
C GLY A 238 -11.45 -22.42 10.24
N GLY A 239 -12.33 -23.36 9.90
CA GLY A 239 -13.78 -23.22 10.05
C GLY A 239 -14.22 -23.36 11.50
N PHE A 240 -15.43 -22.87 11.84
CA PHE A 240 -15.98 -22.94 13.20
C PHE A 240 -16.44 -24.37 13.52
N ALA A 241 -15.68 -25.09 14.33
CA ALA A 241 -15.81 -26.53 14.59
C ALA A 241 -17.21 -26.98 15.07
N ASN A 242 -17.95 -26.11 15.75
CA ASN A 242 -19.31 -26.39 16.24
C ASN A 242 -20.41 -25.96 15.26
N THR A 243 -20.10 -25.82 13.97
CA THR A 243 -21.05 -25.61 12.88
C THR A 243 -21.02 -26.80 11.94
N LYS A 244 -22.08 -27.01 11.15
CA LYS A 244 -22.13 -28.15 10.23
C LYS A 244 -22.97 -27.82 9.01
N ALA A 245 -22.35 -28.03 7.83
CA ALA A 245 -22.98 -28.07 6.52
C ALA A 245 -22.51 -29.34 5.78
N LYS A 246 -22.84 -29.51 4.51
CA LYS A 246 -22.36 -30.66 3.72
C LYS A 246 -20.85 -30.55 3.46
N ALA A 247 -20.07 -31.55 3.83
CA ALA A 247 -18.66 -31.68 3.44
C ALA A 247 -18.55 -31.99 1.94
N THR A 248 -17.62 -31.32 1.23
CA THR A 248 -17.39 -31.51 -0.20
C THR A 248 -15.93 -31.78 -0.56
N GLY A 249 -15.02 -31.73 0.42
CA GLY A 249 -13.58 -31.92 0.23
C GLY A 249 -12.83 -30.65 -0.21
N PHE A 250 -13.53 -29.58 -0.60
CA PHE A 250 -12.96 -28.31 -0.99
C PHE A 250 -13.76 -27.13 -0.42
N PHE A 251 -13.16 -25.97 -0.34
CA PHE A 251 -13.85 -24.74 0.03
C PHE A 251 -14.90 -24.37 -1.03
N ARG A 252 -16.05 -23.90 -0.57
CA ARG A 252 -17.10 -23.33 -1.39
C ARG A 252 -17.76 -22.15 -0.69
N VAL A 253 -18.59 -21.40 -1.39
CA VAL A 253 -19.46 -20.38 -0.81
C VAL A 253 -20.91 -20.87 -0.79
N GLU A 254 -21.63 -20.59 0.30
CA GLU A 254 -23.02 -21.00 0.47
C GLU A 254 -23.77 -19.95 1.29
N GLN A 255 -25.06 -19.75 0.98
CA GLN A 255 -25.92 -18.90 1.77
C GLN A 255 -26.70 -19.75 2.78
N ILE A 256 -26.48 -19.49 4.07
CA ILE A 256 -27.11 -20.20 5.17
C ILE A 256 -27.74 -19.15 6.10
N ASP A 257 -29.03 -19.32 6.40
CA ASP A 257 -29.84 -18.41 7.22
C ASP A 257 -29.76 -16.93 6.74
N GLY A 258 -29.77 -16.73 5.42
CA GLY A 258 -29.71 -15.41 4.79
C GLY A 258 -28.33 -14.73 4.83
N LYS A 259 -27.29 -15.44 5.26
CA LYS A 259 -25.91 -14.97 5.32
C LYS A 259 -25.01 -15.79 4.42
N TRP A 260 -24.06 -15.14 3.75
CA TRP A 260 -23.05 -15.83 2.98
C TRP A 260 -21.90 -16.31 3.89
N TRP A 261 -21.46 -17.53 3.61
CA TRP A 261 -20.33 -18.16 4.30
C TRP A 261 -19.41 -18.81 3.27
N PHE A 262 -18.14 -18.87 3.55
CA PHE A 262 -17.38 -20.00 3.07
C PHE A 262 -17.77 -21.22 3.89
N VAL A 263 -17.71 -22.38 3.27
CA VAL A 263 -17.82 -23.69 3.92
C VAL A 263 -16.53 -24.43 3.64
N ASP A 264 -15.87 -24.89 4.68
CA ASP A 264 -14.59 -25.59 4.58
C ASP A 264 -14.74 -27.02 4.01
N PRO A 265 -13.64 -27.71 3.68
CA PRO A 265 -13.68 -29.06 3.11
C PRO A 265 -14.45 -30.08 3.93
N ASP A 266 -14.44 -29.97 5.27
CA ASP A 266 -15.13 -30.88 6.19
C ASP A 266 -16.58 -30.44 6.50
N GLY A 267 -17.03 -29.31 5.96
CA GLY A 267 -18.40 -28.80 6.11
C GLY A 267 -18.59 -27.83 7.27
N HIS A 268 -17.56 -27.23 7.81
CA HIS A 268 -17.69 -26.18 8.83
C HIS A 268 -17.82 -24.79 8.18
N LEU A 269 -18.65 -23.93 8.79
CA LEU A 269 -18.79 -22.55 8.34
C LEU A 269 -17.47 -21.80 8.60
N PHE A 270 -17.06 -20.97 7.62
CA PHE A 270 -15.77 -20.32 7.64
C PHE A 270 -15.90 -18.84 7.20
N LEU A 271 -15.19 -17.97 7.88
CA LEU A 271 -14.94 -16.58 7.46
C LEU A 271 -13.44 -16.40 7.28
N SER A 272 -13.03 -15.93 6.12
CA SER A 272 -11.62 -15.80 5.78
C SER A 272 -11.00 -14.55 6.41
N MET A 273 -10.26 -14.73 7.51
CA MET A 273 -9.50 -13.67 8.17
C MET A 273 -8.03 -13.83 7.81
N GLY A 274 -7.59 -13.05 6.83
CA GLY A 274 -6.29 -13.22 6.21
C GLY A 274 -5.31 -12.08 6.41
N VAL A 275 -4.05 -12.34 6.02
CA VAL A 275 -2.98 -11.32 5.97
C VAL A 275 -2.19 -11.46 4.68
N ASN A 276 -2.02 -10.34 3.99
CA ASN A 276 -1.17 -10.25 2.80
C ASN A 276 0.32 -10.18 3.21
N GLY A 277 1.20 -10.73 2.37
CA GLY A 277 2.64 -10.66 2.57
C GLY A 277 3.19 -11.41 3.79
N ILE A 278 2.40 -12.32 4.38
CA ILE A 278 2.80 -13.07 5.57
C ILE A 278 3.99 -14.00 5.30
N GLY A 279 4.88 -14.11 6.27
CA GLY A 279 6.03 -15.02 6.28
C GLY A 279 7.38 -14.31 6.26
N ALA A 280 8.41 -15.05 5.86
CA ALA A 280 9.81 -14.59 5.84
C ALA A 280 10.16 -13.64 4.66
N GLY A 281 9.20 -13.32 3.80
CA GLY A 281 9.37 -12.32 2.75
C GLY A 281 9.25 -10.92 3.30
N GLY A 282 10.22 -10.04 3.04
CA GLY A 282 10.18 -8.65 3.47
C GLY A 282 10.17 -7.68 2.30
N ALA A 283 9.68 -6.47 2.51
CA ALA A 283 9.90 -5.35 1.63
C ALA A 283 11.31 -4.82 1.87
N GLY A 284 12.27 -5.25 1.05
CA GLY A 284 13.60 -4.66 1.05
C GLY A 284 13.55 -3.19 0.62
N THR A 285 14.57 -2.42 1.00
CA THR A 285 14.73 -1.04 0.56
C THR A 285 15.91 -0.91 -0.40
N ARG A 286 15.90 0.15 -1.21
CA ARG A 286 17.01 0.48 -2.08
C ARG A 286 18.16 1.10 -1.28
N ILE A 287 19.34 0.51 -1.40
CA ILE A 287 20.57 1.00 -0.76
C ILE A 287 21.41 1.83 -1.72
N ALA A 288 21.48 1.46 -2.99
CA ALA A 288 22.32 2.12 -3.98
C ALA A 288 22.13 3.65 -3.99
N GLY A 289 23.20 4.38 -3.73
CA GLY A 289 23.23 5.83 -3.59
C GLY A 289 22.72 6.37 -2.25
N ARG A 290 22.39 5.48 -1.28
CA ARG A 290 21.93 5.81 0.08
C ARG A 290 22.74 5.08 1.16
N GLU A 291 23.89 4.53 0.83
CA GLU A 291 24.71 3.69 1.73
C GLU A 291 24.99 4.39 3.06
N THR A 292 25.23 5.69 3.01
CA THR A 292 25.52 6.52 4.21
C THR A 292 24.33 6.71 5.14
N TYR A 293 23.10 6.40 4.70
CA TYR A 293 21.91 6.53 5.56
C TYR A 293 21.84 5.45 6.64
N TYR A 294 22.61 4.38 6.49
CA TYR A 294 22.53 3.18 7.32
C TYR A 294 23.77 3.00 8.18
N ALA A 295 23.58 2.71 9.46
CA ALA A 295 24.67 2.45 10.41
C ALA A 295 25.43 1.15 10.06
N ALA A 296 24.71 0.18 9.51
CA ALA A 296 25.25 -1.11 9.06
C ALA A 296 24.37 -1.73 7.97
N GLN A 297 24.89 -2.72 7.26
CA GLN A 297 24.18 -3.53 6.30
C GLN A 297 24.29 -5.02 6.69
N PRO A 298 23.34 -5.89 6.25
CA PRO A 298 23.46 -7.33 6.45
C PRO A 298 24.82 -7.85 5.98
N PRO A 299 25.60 -8.52 6.83
CA PRO A 299 26.87 -9.13 6.43
C PRO A 299 26.68 -10.22 5.37
N ALA A 300 27.67 -10.42 4.51
CA ALA A 300 27.59 -11.41 3.42
C ALA A 300 27.64 -12.88 3.91
N ASP A 301 28.19 -13.11 5.12
CA ASP A 301 28.38 -14.42 5.74
C ASP A 301 27.22 -14.86 6.63
N LEU A 302 26.07 -14.16 6.58
CA LEU A 302 24.88 -14.53 7.33
C LEU A 302 24.43 -15.98 7.01
N PRO A 303 23.79 -16.65 7.98
CA PRO A 303 23.20 -17.96 7.75
C PRO A 303 22.25 -17.96 6.55
N ALA A 304 22.32 -19.01 5.74
CA ALA A 304 21.38 -19.20 4.64
C ALA A 304 20.02 -19.68 5.15
N GLY A 305 18.95 -19.24 4.51
CA GLY A 305 17.63 -19.84 4.64
C GLY A 305 17.59 -21.25 4.02
N THR A 306 16.49 -21.94 4.22
CA THR A 306 16.23 -23.29 3.64
C THR A 306 16.26 -23.27 2.11
N SER A 307 15.84 -22.14 1.51
CA SER A 307 15.92 -21.89 0.06
C SER A 307 17.32 -21.59 -0.46
N GLY A 308 18.35 -21.55 0.40
CA GLY A 308 19.70 -21.06 0.07
C GLY A 308 19.83 -19.54 0.06
N ARG A 309 18.73 -18.79 0.19
CA ARG A 309 18.73 -17.31 0.22
C ARG A 309 19.45 -16.80 1.46
N ARG A 310 20.25 -15.74 1.30
CA ARG A 310 20.78 -14.93 2.40
C ARG A 310 20.16 -13.53 2.35
N PRO A 311 19.97 -12.87 3.51
CA PRO A 311 19.59 -11.45 3.52
C PRO A 311 20.61 -10.64 2.74
N THR A 312 20.12 -9.77 1.85
CA THR A 312 20.96 -8.87 1.03
C THR A 312 20.92 -7.46 1.58
N ALA A 313 21.74 -6.58 1.02
CA ALA A 313 21.71 -5.16 1.36
C ALA A 313 20.27 -4.62 1.29
N GLY A 314 19.84 -3.92 2.36
CA GLY A 314 18.48 -3.41 2.51
C GLY A 314 17.43 -4.40 3.04
N ASP A 315 17.75 -5.67 3.20
CA ASP A 315 16.85 -6.67 3.80
C ASP A 315 17.05 -6.77 5.32
N PHE A 316 16.68 -5.73 6.04
CA PHE A 316 16.81 -5.67 7.51
C PHE A 316 15.91 -6.68 8.22
N TYR A 317 14.72 -6.93 7.70
CA TYR A 317 13.83 -7.94 8.26
C TYR A 317 14.45 -9.34 8.15
N GLY A 318 14.93 -9.72 6.96
CA GLY A 318 15.65 -10.97 6.77
C GLY A 318 16.89 -11.08 7.67
N TRP A 319 17.61 -9.96 7.88
CA TRP A 319 18.75 -9.94 8.81
C TRP A 319 18.33 -10.21 10.26
N ASN A 320 17.25 -9.59 10.74
CA ASN A 320 16.72 -9.86 12.08
C ASN A 320 16.20 -11.28 12.22
N LEU A 321 15.55 -11.85 11.18
CA LEU A 321 15.18 -13.27 11.16
C LEU A 321 16.40 -14.20 11.21
N ALA A 322 17.47 -13.90 10.48
CA ALA A 322 18.72 -14.67 10.54
C ALA A 322 19.38 -14.57 11.92
N ARG A 323 19.31 -13.42 12.60
CA ARG A 323 19.77 -13.24 14.00
C ARG A 323 18.93 -14.05 14.99
N ARG A 324 17.62 -14.17 14.75
CA ARG A 324 16.67 -14.92 15.62
C ARG A 324 16.80 -16.42 15.43
N TYR A 325 16.82 -16.89 14.20
CA TYR A 325 16.62 -18.29 13.88
C TYR A 325 17.86 -19.03 13.36
N GLY A 326 18.92 -18.33 12.97
CA GLY A 326 20.12 -18.93 12.40
C GLY A 326 19.86 -19.63 11.05
N THR A 327 20.56 -20.73 10.77
CA THR A 327 20.39 -21.51 9.54
C THR A 327 18.94 -21.98 9.37
N GLY A 328 18.39 -21.85 8.15
CA GLY A 328 16.99 -22.18 7.84
C GLY A 328 15.99 -21.17 8.38
N TRP A 329 16.44 -19.94 8.60
CA TRP A 329 15.65 -18.85 9.21
C TRP A 329 14.30 -18.60 8.52
N ASP A 330 14.24 -18.72 7.20
CA ASP A 330 13.02 -18.49 6.41
C ASP A 330 11.90 -19.50 6.73
N SER A 331 12.23 -20.80 6.81
CA SER A 331 11.26 -21.84 7.20
C SER A 331 10.81 -21.69 8.66
N LYS A 332 11.76 -21.37 9.55
CA LYS A 332 11.46 -21.15 10.98
C LYS A 332 10.57 -19.93 11.18
N ALA A 333 10.84 -18.83 10.47
CA ALA A 333 10.00 -17.63 10.49
C ALA A 333 8.61 -17.91 9.92
N ASN A 334 8.49 -18.67 8.84
CA ASN A 334 7.21 -19.10 8.29
C ASN A 334 6.42 -19.97 9.26
N TYR A 335 7.07 -20.90 9.96
CA TYR A 335 6.43 -21.70 11.02
C TYR A 335 5.96 -20.83 12.18
N MET A 336 6.78 -19.85 12.62
CA MET A 336 6.40 -18.89 13.66
C MET A 336 5.20 -18.01 13.19
N ALA A 337 5.16 -17.61 11.94
CA ALA A 337 4.03 -16.87 11.39
C ALA A 337 2.72 -17.68 11.50
N VAL A 338 2.74 -18.99 11.24
CA VAL A 338 1.56 -19.85 11.46
C VAL A 338 1.17 -19.91 12.94
N ARG A 339 2.14 -20.04 13.86
CA ARG A 339 1.86 -20.03 15.31
C ARG A 339 1.20 -18.71 15.75
N ARG A 340 1.70 -17.57 15.24
CA ARG A 340 1.12 -16.24 15.48
C ARG A 340 -0.29 -16.13 14.94
N MET A 341 -0.55 -16.65 13.72
CA MET A 341 -1.90 -16.65 13.16
C MET A 341 -2.88 -17.39 14.06
N GLU A 342 -2.52 -18.58 14.54
CA GLU A 342 -3.35 -19.36 15.47
C GLU A 342 -3.57 -18.63 16.80
N ALA A 343 -2.53 -17.98 17.33
CA ALA A 343 -2.62 -17.22 18.57
C ALA A 343 -3.53 -15.97 18.44
N TRP A 344 -3.61 -15.39 17.24
CA TRP A 344 -4.34 -14.15 16.99
C TRP A 344 -5.70 -14.36 16.29
N GLY A 345 -6.04 -15.60 15.92
CA GLY A 345 -7.30 -15.95 15.26
C GLY A 345 -7.35 -15.65 13.77
N LEU A 346 -6.21 -15.50 13.13
CA LEU A 346 -6.08 -15.44 11.68
C LEU A 346 -6.10 -16.86 11.11
N ASN A 347 -6.78 -17.07 9.97
CA ASN A 347 -6.98 -18.43 9.42
C ASN A 347 -6.73 -18.54 7.91
N THR A 348 -6.27 -17.48 7.26
CA THR A 348 -5.98 -17.49 5.81
C THR A 348 -4.65 -16.80 5.51
N ALA A 349 -3.73 -17.54 4.88
CA ALA A 349 -2.46 -17.01 4.36
C ALA A 349 -2.55 -16.70 2.86
N ARG A 350 -1.46 -16.18 2.29
CA ARG A 350 -1.33 -15.96 0.83
C ARG A 350 -0.79 -17.19 0.09
N SER A 351 -0.08 -18.07 0.80
CA SER A 351 0.57 -19.25 0.24
C SER A 351 0.81 -20.28 1.33
N VAL A 352 1.27 -21.47 0.97
CA VAL A 352 1.74 -22.46 1.94
C VAL A 352 2.96 -21.91 2.68
N LEU A 353 2.81 -21.64 3.97
CA LEU A 353 3.89 -21.13 4.83
C LEU A 353 4.76 -22.24 5.41
N SER A 354 4.12 -23.31 5.88
CA SER A 354 4.79 -24.46 6.48
C SER A 354 4.18 -25.77 5.98
N LYS A 355 5.01 -26.79 5.76
CA LYS A 355 4.55 -28.14 5.46
C LYS A 355 4.15 -28.91 6.72
N GLU A 356 4.77 -28.57 7.85
CA GLU A 356 4.53 -29.22 9.15
C GLU A 356 3.20 -28.77 9.77
N LYS A 357 2.85 -27.49 9.57
CA LYS A 357 1.66 -26.88 10.11
C LYS A 357 0.93 -26.11 9.04
N ARG A 358 -0.08 -26.73 8.48
CA ARG A 358 -0.84 -26.16 7.37
C ARG A 358 -2.02 -25.32 7.87
N ILE A 359 -2.25 -24.21 7.18
CA ILE A 359 -3.45 -23.37 7.31
C ILE A 359 -4.00 -23.09 5.91
N PRO A 360 -5.28 -22.76 5.78
CA PRO A 360 -5.86 -22.31 4.51
C PRO A 360 -5.11 -21.14 3.91
N TYR A 361 -5.12 -21.07 2.59
CA TYR A 361 -4.50 -19.97 1.87
C TYR A 361 -5.27 -19.59 0.61
N ALA A 362 -5.13 -18.32 0.21
CA ALA A 362 -5.64 -17.78 -1.05
C ALA A 362 -4.46 -17.25 -1.85
N THR A 363 -4.29 -17.69 -3.09
CA THR A 363 -3.15 -17.31 -3.93
C THR A 363 -3.54 -16.34 -5.03
N MET A 364 -2.54 -15.78 -5.73
CA MET A 364 -2.73 -14.94 -6.90
C MET A 364 -2.40 -15.76 -8.15
N LEU A 365 -3.35 -15.90 -9.04
CA LEU A 365 -3.09 -16.37 -10.40
C LEU A 365 -2.50 -15.20 -11.19
N ARG A 366 -1.26 -15.35 -11.63
CA ARG A 366 -0.62 -14.34 -12.46
C ARG A 366 -1.38 -14.20 -13.77
N ALA A 367 -1.88 -12.99 -14.02
CA ALA A 367 -2.55 -12.68 -15.26
C ALA A 367 -1.64 -12.92 -16.48
N PRO A 368 -2.17 -13.40 -17.59
CA PRO A 368 -1.41 -13.49 -18.83
C PRO A 368 -0.96 -12.10 -19.26
N GLN A 369 0.33 -11.95 -19.52
CA GLN A 369 0.96 -10.70 -19.96
C GLN A 369 1.30 -10.85 -21.44
N THR A 370 0.46 -10.29 -22.31
CA THR A 370 0.78 -10.13 -23.74
C THR A 370 0.99 -8.65 -24.03
N ALA A 371 2.15 -8.32 -24.57
CA ALA A 371 2.48 -6.92 -24.87
C ALA A 371 1.82 -6.47 -26.19
N PRO A 372 1.41 -5.21 -26.29
CA PRO A 372 1.47 -4.17 -25.26
C PRO A 372 0.36 -4.29 -24.22
N VAL A 373 0.63 -3.77 -23.02
CA VAL A 373 -0.35 -3.67 -21.93
C VAL A 373 -0.68 -2.21 -21.68
N TYR A 374 -1.95 -1.83 -21.75
CA TYR A 374 -2.41 -0.47 -21.48
C TYR A 374 -3.28 -0.46 -20.20
N MET A 375 -2.89 0.32 -19.20
CA MET A 375 -3.59 0.42 -17.91
C MET A 375 -3.93 -0.96 -17.28
N GLY A 376 -3.11 -1.98 -17.53
CA GLY A 376 -3.34 -3.35 -17.05
C GLY A 376 -4.17 -4.24 -17.99
N MET A 377 -4.65 -3.75 -19.13
CA MET A 377 -5.34 -4.55 -20.15
C MET A 377 -4.38 -4.97 -21.27
N PRO A 378 -4.13 -6.28 -21.45
CA PRO A 378 -3.31 -6.82 -22.55
C PRO A 378 -4.06 -6.86 -23.88
N ASP A 379 -3.45 -7.40 -24.95
CA ASP A 379 -4.12 -7.67 -26.24
C ASP A 379 -5.08 -8.86 -26.12
N VAL A 380 -6.25 -8.64 -25.52
CA VAL A 380 -7.19 -9.67 -25.09
C VAL A 380 -7.83 -10.48 -26.23
N TYR A 381 -7.81 -9.96 -27.45
CA TYR A 381 -8.35 -10.64 -28.63
C TYR A 381 -7.30 -11.41 -29.43
N SER A 382 -6.04 -11.36 -29.07
CA SER A 382 -4.99 -12.13 -29.74
C SER A 382 -5.07 -13.62 -29.40
N GLU A 383 -4.62 -14.47 -30.33
CA GLU A 383 -4.43 -15.90 -30.08
C GLU A 383 -3.36 -16.13 -29.00
N GLU A 384 -2.33 -15.27 -28.98
CA GLU A 384 -1.27 -15.29 -27.98
C GLU A 384 -1.83 -15.12 -26.56
N PHE A 385 -2.80 -14.22 -26.36
CA PHE A 385 -3.46 -14.05 -25.07
C PHE A 385 -4.16 -15.33 -24.60
N ALA A 386 -4.94 -15.97 -25.47
CA ALA A 386 -5.64 -17.21 -25.15
C ALA A 386 -4.66 -18.36 -24.82
N HIS A 387 -3.58 -18.49 -25.59
CA HIS A 387 -2.52 -19.47 -25.34
C HIS A 387 -1.78 -19.20 -24.04
N THR A 388 -1.41 -17.95 -23.78
CA THR A 388 -0.72 -17.55 -22.55
C THR A 388 -1.61 -17.74 -21.32
N ALA A 389 -2.93 -17.48 -21.43
CA ALA A 389 -3.87 -17.75 -20.35
C ALA A 389 -3.94 -19.26 -20.02
N ASP A 390 -3.99 -20.11 -21.04
CA ASP A 390 -4.01 -21.58 -20.87
C ASP A 390 -2.72 -22.10 -20.24
N SER A 391 -1.56 -21.71 -20.78
CA SER A 391 -0.25 -22.15 -20.26
C SER A 391 0.04 -21.60 -18.85
N SER A 392 -0.36 -20.36 -18.58
CA SER A 392 -0.24 -19.75 -17.26
C SER A 392 -1.10 -20.49 -16.22
N ALA A 393 -2.36 -20.81 -16.56
CA ALA A 393 -3.22 -21.59 -15.70
C ALA A 393 -2.68 -23.01 -15.47
N ALA A 394 -2.21 -23.68 -16.52
CA ALA A 394 -1.61 -25.02 -16.42
C ALA A 394 -0.43 -25.04 -15.43
N SER A 395 0.50 -24.10 -15.59
CA SER A 395 1.72 -24.06 -14.77
C SER A 395 1.47 -23.70 -13.31
N GLN A 396 0.44 -22.92 -13.01
CA GLN A 396 0.16 -22.42 -11.66
C GLN A 396 -0.86 -23.26 -10.90
N LEU A 397 -1.86 -23.85 -11.57
CA LEU A 397 -3.00 -24.48 -10.92
C LEU A 397 -3.00 -26.01 -10.96
N ALA A 398 -2.41 -26.63 -11.99
CA ALA A 398 -2.50 -28.08 -12.15
C ALA A 398 -1.99 -28.89 -10.95
N SER A 399 -0.94 -28.37 -10.26
CA SER A 399 -0.40 -28.99 -9.05
C SER A 399 -1.19 -28.68 -7.78
N LEU A 400 -2.10 -27.72 -7.83
CA LEU A 400 -2.88 -27.25 -6.68
C LEU A 400 -4.31 -27.79 -6.64
N LYS A 401 -4.80 -28.35 -7.74
CA LYS A 401 -6.22 -28.74 -7.93
C LYS A 401 -6.78 -29.69 -6.86
N ASP A 402 -5.94 -30.46 -6.19
CA ASP A 402 -6.33 -31.42 -5.15
C ASP A 402 -5.94 -30.95 -3.73
N ASP A 403 -5.47 -29.70 -3.58
CA ASP A 403 -5.06 -29.16 -2.28
C ASP A 403 -6.25 -28.61 -1.48
N ALA A 404 -6.80 -29.40 -0.57
CA ALA A 404 -7.94 -29.02 0.27
C ALA A 404 -7.71 -27.75 1.14
N TYR A 405 -6.47 -27.28 1.31
CA TYR A 405 -6.18 -26.04 2.03
C TYR A 405 -6.23 -24.79 1.15
N LEU A 406 -6.30 -24.93 -0.17
CA LEU A 406 -6.47 -23.79 -1.06
C LEU A 406 -7.91 -23.30 -1.00
N LEU A 407 -8.12 -22.07 -0.52
CA LEU A 407 -9.43 -21.42 -0.54
C LEU A 407 -9.86 -21.06 -1.97
N GLY A 408 -8.90 -20.57 -2.74
CA GLY A 408 -9.11 -20.12 -4.11
C GLY A 408 -8.00 -19.17 -4.57
N TYR A 409 -8.22 -18.56 -5.73
CA TYR A 409 -7.25 -17.66 -6.34
C TYR A 409 -7.88 -16.34 -6.81
N PHE A 410 -7.17 -15.25 -6.57
CA PHE A 410 -7.44 -13.95 -7.18
C PHE A 410 -6.89 -13.96 -8.61
N ILE A 411 -7.60 -13.37 -9.55
CA ILE A 411 -7.21 -13.31 -10.97
C ILE A 411 -6.70 -11.94 -11.42
N GLY A 412 -6.48 -11.01 -10.50
CA GLY A 412 -5.95 -9.68 -10.73
C GLY A 412 -5.94 -8.83 -9.47
N ASN A 413 -5.31 -7.66 -9.56
CA ASN A 413 -5.26 -6.66 -8.50
C ASN A 413 -5.28 -5.25 -9.09
N GLU A 414 -6.21 -4.43 -8.62
CA GLU A 414 -6.29 -2.99 -8.83
C GLU A 414 -6.03 -2.52 -10.28
N PRO A 415 -6.80 -2.99 -11.27
CA PRO A 415 -6.66 -2.47 -12.63
C PRO A 415 -6.94 -0.95 -12.63
N ALA A 416 -6.11 -0.19 -13.34
CA ALA A 416 -6.16 1.27 -13.30
C ALA A 416 -7.23 1.91 -14.20
N TRP A 417 -7.92 1.12 -15.02
CA TRP A 417 -8.83 1.62 -16.05
C TRP A 417 -10.31 1.77 -15.64
N PRO A 418 -10.88 1.07 -14.62
CA PRO A 418 -12.29 1.25 -14.27
C PRO A 418 -12.64 2.72 -14.02
N GLY A 419 -13.67 3.21 -14.76
CA GLY A 419 -14.04 4.63 -14.77
C GLY A 419 -13.26 5.49 -15.78
N ARG A 420 -12.23 4.93 -16.45
CA ARG A 420 -11.38 5.59 -17.45
C ARG A 420 -11.40 4.86 -18.80
N GLU A 421 -12.49 4.17 -19.10
CA GLU A 421 -12.61 3.31 -20.27
C GLU A 421 -12.41 4.06 -21.61
N PRO A 422 -12.93 5.30 -21.81
CA PRO A 422 -12.66 6.05 -23.04
C PRO A 422 -11.18 6.41 -23.19
N GLU A 423 -10.48 6.68 -22.09
CA GLU A 423 -9.03 6.96 -22.09
C GLU A 423 -8.23 5.71 -22.47
N LEU A 424 -8.54 4.56 -21.86
CA LEU A 424 -7.95 3.27 -22.22
C LEU A 424 -8.13 2.96 -23.71
N ALA A 425 -9.34 3.16 -24.25
CA ALA A 425 -9.58 3.01 -25.69
C ALA A 425 -8.71 3.97 -26.53
N GLY A 426 -8.53 5.21 -26.07
CA GLY A 426 -7.63 6.18 -26.70
C GLY A 426 -6.17 5.71 -26.72
N MET A 427 -5.68 5.15 -25.63
CA MET A 427 -4.32 4.59 -25.55
C MET A 427 -4.15 3.39 -26.49
N ILE A 428 -5.14 2.50 -26.56
CA ILE A 428 -5.13 1.37 -27.51
C ILE A 428 -5.08 1.87 -28.96
N LEU A 429 -5.88 2.89 -29.31
CA LEU A 429 -5.89 3.48 -30.66
C LEU A 429 -4.57 4.14 -31.06
N ALA A 430 -3.94 4.82 -30.12
CA ALA A 430 -2.65 5.52 -30.32
C ALA A 430 -1.44 4.58 -30.28
N GLY A 431 -1.61 3.38 -29.73
CA GLY A 431 -0.55 2.42 -29.50
C GLY A 431 -0.16 1.59 -30.72
N LYS A 432 0.62 0.53 -30.46
CA LYS A 432 1.03 -0.44 -31.49
C LYS A 432 -0.19 -1.16 -32.08
N GLU A 433 -0.07 -1.56 -33.36
CA GLU A 433 -1.09 -2.38 -33.99
C GLU A 433 -1.21 -3.74 -33.31
N THR A 434 -2.42 -4.05 -32.84
CA THR A 434 -2.78 -5.30 -32.14
C THR A 434 -4.15 -5.79 -32.60
N GLU A 435 -4.51 -7.04 -32.26
CA GLU A 435 -5.83 -7.56 -32.58
C GLU A 435 -6.93 -6.78 -31.85
N THR A 436 -6.70 -6.41 -30.59
CA THR A 436 -7.62 -5.56 -29.83
C THR A 436 -7.78 -4.18 -30.47
N GLN A 437 -6.70 -3.59 -30.97
CA GLN A 437 -6.78 -2.31 -31.69
C GLN A 437 -7.56 -2.44 -33.01
N ARG A 438 -7.33 -3.49 -33.82
CA ARG A 438 -8.06 -3.74 -35.06
C ARG A 438 -9.57 -3.88 -34.81
N LYS A 439 -9.95 -4.67 -33.81
CA LYS A 439 -11.37 -4.82 -33.40
C LYS A 439 -11.96 -3.51 -32.88
N LEU A 440 -11.21 -2.72 -32.13
CA LEU A 440 -11.65 -1.41 -31.64
C LEU A 440 -11.90 -0.45 -32.81
N LYS A 441 -10.98 -0.35 -33.78
CA LYS A 441 -11.15 0.46 -34.98
C LYS A 441 -12.39 0.04 -35.79
N ALA A 442 -12.57 -1.26 -36.00
CA ALA A 442 -13.75 -1.79 -36.70
C ALA A 442 -15.05 -1.47 -35.94
N PHE A 443 -15.07 -1.60 -34.63
CA PHE A 443 -16.24 -1.27 -33.80
C PHE A 443 -16.57 0.23 -33.86
N LEU A 444 -15.57 1.09 -33.86
CA LEU A 444 -15.73 2.56 -33.90
C LEU A 444 -15.99 3.10 -35.33
N ALA A 445 -15.91 2.29 -36.39
CA ALA A 445 -16.21 2.73 -37.75
C ALA A 445 -17.65 3.27 -37.93
N ALA A 446 -18.60 2.82 -37.10
CA ALA A 446 -19.97 3.35 -37.07
C ALA A 446 -20.15 4.62 -36.24
N GLY A 447 -19.06 5.18 -35.69
CA GLY A 447 -19.02 6.40 -34.88
C GLY A 447 -18.08 6.26 -33.69
N ASP A 448 -17.22 7.25 -33.47
CA ASP A 448 -16.30 7.30 -32.34
C ASP A 448 -16.83 8.28 -31.29
N THR A 449 -17.36 7.74 -30.22
CA THR A 449 -17.84 8.51 -29.07
C THR A 449 -17.32 7.92 -27.75
N PRO A 450 -17.23 8.69 -26.66
CA PRO A 450 -16.84 8.17 -25.35
C PRO A 450 -17.69 6.97 -24.90
N ALA A 451 -19.00 7.00 -25.18
CA ALA A 451 -19.91 5.90 -24.84
C ALA A 451 -19.56 4.61 -25.60
N ARG A 452 -19.29 4.69 -26.92
CA ARG A 452 -18.90 3.51 -27.71
C ARG A 452 -17.51 2.99 -27.33
N ARG A 453 -16.56 3.90 -27.03
CA ARG A 453 -15.25 3.49 -26.51
C ARG A 453 -15.39 2.70 -25.21
N ARG A 454 -16.25 3.19 -24.30
CA ARG A 454 -16.58 2.50 -23.06
C ARG A 454 -17.21 1.13 -23.31
N GLU A 455 -18.20 1.05 -24.18
CA GLU A 455 -18.89 -0.20 -24.54
C GLU A 455 -17.90 -1.26 -25.03
N PHE A 456 -16.96 -0.88 -25.90
CA PHE A 456 -15.92 -1.78 -26.39
C PHE A 456 -15.01 -2.28 -25.27
N VAL A 457 -14.53 -1.39 -24.39
CA VAL A 457 -13.64 -1.76 -23.27
C VAL A 457 -14.32 -2.76 -22.34
N LEU A 458 -15.61 -2.56 -22.04
CA LEU A 458 -16.39 -3.51 -21.23
C LEU A 458 -16.51 -4.88 -21.90
N ALA A 459 -16.78 -4.90 -23.21
CA ALA A 459 -16.83 -6.16 -23.97
C ALA A 459 -15.47 -6.87 -24.01
N ALA A 460 -14.37 -6.10 -24.18
CA ALA A 460 -13.01 -6.63 -24.15
C ALA A 460 -12.67 -7.20 -22.77
N PHE A 461 -13.06 -6.53 -21.71
CA PHE A 461 -12.84 -7.03 -20.34
C PHE A 461 -13.66 -8.28 -20.04
N GLU A 462 -14.93 -8.33 -20.45
CA GLU A 462 -15.73 -9.56 -20.32
C GLU A 462 -15.10 -10.73 -21.10
N HIS A 463 -14.57 -10.46 -22.29
CA HIS A 463 -13.84 -11.45 -23.09
C HIS A 463 -12.59 -11.97 -22.36
N GLN A 464 -11.77 -11.06 -21.81
CA GLN A 464 -10.61 -11.39 -20.97
C GLN A 464 -11.01 -12.32 -19.82
N LEU A 465 -12.04 -11.95 -19.06
CA LEU A 465 -12.50 -12.74 -17.91
C LEU A 465 -12.97 -14.14 -18.32
N ARG A 466 -13.70 -14.26 -19.43
CA ARG A 466 -14.17 -15.55 -19.93
C ARG A 466 -13.03 -16.48 -20.35
N ILE A 467 -12.00 -15.95 -21.01
CA ILE A 467 -10.80 -16.73 -21.38
C ILE A 467 -10.06 -17.18 -20.12
N THR A 468 -9.78 -16.25 -19.21
CA THR A 468 -9.05 -16.55 -17.96
C THR A 468 -9.80 -17.58 -17.11
N ASN A 469 -11.13 -17.43 -16.96
CA ASN A 469 -11.94 -18.38 -16.19
C ASN A 469 -11.98 -19.77 -16.85
N ARG A 470 -12.09 -19.85 -18.18
CA ARG A 470 -12.07 -21.13 -18.89
C ARG A 470 -10.73 -21.83 -18.71
N ALA A 471 -9.63 -21.10 -18.84
CA ALA A 471 -8.29 -21.64 -18.63
C ALA A 471 -8.11 -22.13 -17.19
N ALA A 472 -8.50 -21.33 -16.20
CA ALA A 472 -8.41 -21.73 -14.80
C ALA A 472 -9.23 -22.99 -14.50
N ARG A 473 -10.50 -23.04 -14.89
CA ARG A 473 -11.39 -24.21 -14.66
C ARG A 473 -10.96 -25.48 -15.37
N LYS A 474 -10.23 -25.37 -16.48
CA LYS A 474 -9.66 -26.52 -17.19
C LYS A 474 -8.64 -27.30 -16.35
N TYR A 475 -7.83 -26.58 -15.57
CA TYR A 475 -6.74 -27.14 -14.78
C TYR A 475 -7.07 -27.27 -13.29
N ASP A 476 -8.02 -26.48 -12.81
CA ASP A 476 -8.50 -26.51 -11.42
C ASP A 476 -10.03 -26.32 -11.38
N PRO A 477 -10.80 -27.42 -11.44
CA PRO A 477 -12.25 -27.35 -11.32
C PRO A 477 -12.75 -27.17 -9.88
N ASN A 478 -11.89 -27.34 -8.87
CA ASN A 478 -12.28 -27.51 -7.48
C ASN A 478 -12.26 -26.21 -6.68
N HIS A 479 -11.32 -25.28 -6.98
CA HIS A 479 -11.11 -24.09 -6.16
C HIS A 479 -11.83 -22.86 -6.70
N LEU A 480 -12.06 -21.91 -5.80
CA LEU A 480 -12.86 -20.71 -6.06
C LEU A 480 -12.07 -19.63 -6.82
N ASN A 481 -12.73 -18.98 -7.77
CA ASN A 481 -12.28 -17.71 -8.31
C ASN A 481 -12.72 -16.56 -7.39
N LEU A 482 -11.75 -15.95 -6.70
CA LEU A 482 -11.98 -14.90 -5.71
C LEU A 482 -12.05 -13.48 -6.33
N GLY A 483 -12.04 -13.34 -7.65
CA GLY A 483 -12.15 -12.06 -8.36
C GLY A 483 -10.84 -11.30 -8.48
N ILE A 484 -10.94 -9.97 -8.70
CA ILE A 484 -9.81 -9.12 -9.14
C ILE A 484 -9.26 -8.22 -8.02
N ARG A 485 -9.89 -8.11 -6.87
CA ARG A 485 -9.44 -7.15 -5.84
C ARG A 485 -9.39 -5.71 -6.38
N PHE A 486 -10.53 -5.18 -6.80
CA PHE A 486 -10.60 -3.80 -7.28
C PHE A 486 -10.17 -2.81 -6.19
N GLY A 487 -9.35 -1.81 -6.55
CA GLY A 487 -8.87 -0.78 -5.61
C GLY A 487 -9.78 0.46 -5.59
N ALA A 488 -10.30 0.86 -6.75
CA ALA A 488 -11.27 1.94 -6.85
C ALA A 488 -12.70 1.39 -6.92
N LEU A 489 -13.71 2.21 -6.59
CA LEU A 489 -15.12 1.85 -6.82
C LEU A 489 -15.38 1.82 -8.34
N PRO A 490 -15.53 0.62 -8.94
CA PRO A 490 -15.79 0.55 -10.36
C PRO A 490 -17.23 1.01 -10.65
N PRO A 491 -17.49 1.50 -11.87
CA PRO A 491 -18.84 1.77 -12.32
C PRO A 491 -19.74 0.52 -12.30
N ASP A 492 -21.05 0.71 -12.23
CA ASP A 492 -22.04 -0.36 -12.06
C ASP A 492 -21.95 -1.47 -13.10
N ASP A 493 -21.67 -1.13 -14.36
CA ASP A 493 -21.53 -2.06 -15.47
C ASP A 493 -20.25 -2.90 -15.36
N VAL A 494 -19.15 -2.32 -14.88
CA VAL A 494 -17.92 -3.06 -14.53
C VAL A 494 -18.20 -3.99 -13.35
N MET A 495 -18.89 -3.50 -12.28
CA MET A 495 -19.27 -4.34 -11.13
C MET A 495 -20.11 -5.54 -11.56
N ARG A 496 -21.06 -5.38 -12.49
CA ARG A 496 -21.89 -6.48 -13.00
C ARG A 496 -21.09 -7.64 -13.61
N LEU A 497 -19.90 -7.38 -14.14
CA LEU A 497 -19.02 -8.44 -14.64
C LEU A 497 -18.47 -9.34 -13.53
N GLY A 498 -18.54 -8.89 -12.27
CA GLY A 498 -18.26 -9.71 -11.10
C GLY A 498 -19.14 -10.95 -10.94
N ARG A 499 -20.29 -11.05 -11.66
CA ARG A 499 -21.08 -12.28 -11.78
C ARG A 499 -20.27 -13.47 -12.32
N LEU A 500 -19.17 -13.20 -13.01
CA LEU A 500 -18.26 -14.22 -13.55
C LEU A 500 -17.28 -14.79 -12.50
N PHE A 501 -17.26 -14.27 -11.29
CA PHE A 501 -16.48 -14.77 -10.17
C PHE A 501 -17.31 -15.69 -9.27
N ASP A 502 -16.67 -16.46 -8.42
CA ASP A 502 -17.35 -17.18 -7.33
C ASP A 502 -17.53 -16.25 -6.12
N VAL A 503 -16.55 -15.40 -5.86
CA VAL A 503 -16.52 -14.38 -4.81
C VAL A 503 -16.06 -13.05 -5.41
N TYR A 504 -16.74 -11.96 -5.07
CA TYR A 504 -16.29 -10.63 -5.47
C TYR A 504 -15.29 -10.09 -4.44
N SER A 505 -14.08 -9.80 -4.87
CA SER A 505 -13.09 -9.19 -3.98
C SER A 505 -12.84 -7.70 -4.29
N HIS A 506 -12.63 -6.91 -3.23
CA HIS A 506 -12.38 -5.48 -3.31
C HIS A 506 -11.42 -5.03 -2.21
N ASN A 507 -10.49 -4.14 -2.53
CA ASN A 507 -9.59 -3.51 -1.55
C ASN A 507 -10.28 -2.25 -1.02
N ILE A 508 -10.56 -2.19 0.29
CA ILE A 508 -11.37 -1.11 0.88
C ILE A 508 -10.61 -0.43 2.01
N TYR A 509 -9.94 0.65 1.67
CA TYR A 509 -9.22 1.51 2.61
C TYR A 509 -10.10 2.64 3.12
N GLU A 510 -10.97 2.29 4.06
CA GLU A 510 -11.94 3.16 4.72
C GLU A 510 -11.93 2.88 6.22
N TYR A 511 -12.45 3.82 7.04
CA TYR A 511 -12.68 3.51 8.46
C TYR A 511 -13.82 2.51 8.65
N THR A 512 -14.78 2.49 7.74
CA THR A 512 -15.86 1.50 7.67
C THR A 512 -16.35 1.41 6.23
N PRO A 513 -16.42 0.23 5.63
CA PRO A 513 -17.02 0.07 4.32
C PRO A 513 -18.47 0.56 4.29
N ASP A 514 -18.83 1.26 3.23
CA ASP A 514 -20.18 1.78 3.03
C ASP A 514 -21.18 0.63 2.84
N ARG A 515 -22.20 0.58 3.72
CA ARG A 515 -23.22 -0.48 3.71
C ARG A 515 -24.10 -0.43 2.47
N GLU A 516 -24.42 0.76 1.98
CA GLU A 516 -25.28 0.95 0.79
C GLU A 516 -24.54 0.49 -0.45
N TRP A 517 -23.25 0.81 -0.55
CA TRP A 517 -22.41 0.33 -1.63
C TRP A 517 -22.28 -1.19 -1.62
N VAL A 518 -22.04 -1.81 -0.45
CA VAL A 518 -21.94 -3.29 -0.33
C VAL A 518 -23.27 -3.95 -0.72
N ALA A 519 -24.41 -3.40 -0.31
CA ALA A 519 -25.72 -3.90 -0.69
C ALA A 519 -25.97 -3.75 -2.20
N LYS A 520 -25.57 -2.63 -2.81
CA LYS A 520 -25.63 -2.38 -4.25
C LYS A 520 -24.76 -3.38 -5.02
N LEU A 521 -23.52 -3.60 -4.58
CA LEU A 521 -22.61 -4.58 -5.16
C LEU A 521 -23.25 -5.97 -5.18
N TYR A 522 -23.79 -6.42 -4.06
CA TYR A 522 -24.49 -7.69 -3.98
C TYR A 522 -25.69 -7.76 -4.94
N LYS A 523 -26.49 -6.71 -5.01
CA LYS A 523 -27.61 -6.61 -5.96
C LYS A 523 -27.17 -6.73 -7.44
N LEU A 524 -26.01 -6.16 -7.78
CA LEU A 524 -25.48 -6.18 -9.15
C LEU A 524 -24.84 -7.51 -9.54
N THR A 525 -24.24 -8.21 -8.59
CA THR A 525 -23.39 -9.39 -8.85
C THR A 525 -24.02 -10.70 -8.39
N GLY A 526 -24.83 -10.69 -7.32
CA GLY A 526 -25.30 -11.88 -6.62
C GLY A 526 -24.19 -12.64 -5.89
N LYS A 527 -23.01 -12.03 -5.67
CA LYS A 527 -21.82 -12.69 -5.12
C LYS A 527 -21.47 -12.18 -3.74
N PRO A 528 -20.93 -13.06 -2.86
CA PRO A 528 -20.41 -12.61 -1.57
C PRO A 528 -19.18 -11.72 -1.73
N LEU A 529 -18.95 -10.85 -0.74
CA LEU A 529 -17.85 -9.91 -0.69
C LEU A 529 -16.70 -10.43 0.18
N LEU A 530 -15.51 -10.51 -0.40
CA LEU A 530 -14.23 -10.66 0.31
C LEU A 530 -13.47 -9.34 0.22
N ILE A 531 -13.12 -8.75 1.36
CA ILE A 531 -12.24 -7.58 1.39
C ILE A 531 -10.81 -8.06 1.18
N GLY A 532 -10.21 -7.72 0.03
CA GLY A 532 -8.89 -8.20 -0.37
C GLY A 532 -7.75 -7.50 0.34
N GLU A 533 -7.95 -6.21 0.67
CA GLU A 533 -7.01 -5.39 1.43
C GLU A 533 -7.75 -4.35 2.28
N PHE A 534 -7.23 -4.12 3.47
CA PHE A 534 -7.53 -2.99 4.34
C PHE A 534 -6.42 -2.84 5.37
N HIS A 535 -6.20 -1.66 5.90
CA HIS A 535 -5.28 -1.43 7.01
C HIS A 535 -5.54 -0.13 7.77
N PHE A 536 -4.89 -0.02 8.93
CA PHE A 536 -4.73 1.20 9.70
C PHE A 536 -3.28 1.29 10.15
N GLY A 537 -2.71 2.49 10.13
CA GLY A 537 -1.32 2.71 10.53
C GLY A 537 -1.14 3.90 11.46
N THR A 538 0.05 3.98 12.07
CA THR A 538 0.40 5.01 13.05
C THR A 538 1.67 5.74 12.66
N PRO A 539 1.84 7.04 12.97
CA PRO A 539 3.04 7.80 12.62
C PRO A 539 4.18 7.66 13.65
N THR A 540 4.21 6.59 14.45
CA THR A 540 5.03 6.55 15.67
C THR A 540 6.46 6.06 15.48
N ARG A 541 6.72 5.20 14.47
CA ARG A 541 8.01 4.50 14.30
C ARG A 541 8.97 5.14 13.29
N GLY A 542 8.64 6.30 12.74
CA GLY A 542 9.40 6.98 11.69
C GLY A 542 8.92 6.62 10.27
N GLN A 543 7.90 5.77 10.14
CA GLN A 543 7.20 5.55 8.88
C GLN A 543 5.95 6.43 8.80
N ALA A 544 5.43 6.61 7.58
CA ALA A 544 4.15 7.25 7.34
C ALA A 544 2.99 6.40 7.92
N PRO A 545 1.89 7.03 8.34
CA PRO A 545 0.81 6.34 9.06
C PRO A 545 -0.12 5.53 8.15
N ALA A 546 0.34 5.03 7.03
CA ALA A 546 -0.46 4.27 6.06
C ALA A 546 -1.58 5.07 5.36
N LEU A 547 -2.47 4.41 4.64
CA LEU A 547 -3.58 5.06 3.93
C LEU A 547 -4.66 5.54 4.91
N MET A 548 -4.96 4.71 5.92
CA MET A 548 -5.91 5.02 6.98
C MET A 548 -5.15 5.18 8.32
N GLN A 549 -5.02 6.42 8.77
CA GLN A 549 -4.23 6.73 9.97
C GLN A 549 -5.05 6.73 11.24
N VAL A 550 -4.40 6.35 12.33
CA VAL A 550 -4.94 6.42 13.70
C VAL A 550 -3.86 6.90 14.68
N ALA A 551 -4.26 7.37 15.85
CA ALA A 551 -3.38 8.07 16.78
C ALA A 551 -2.21 7.21 17.33
N ASN A 552 -2.44 5.92 17.61
CA ASN A 552 -1.46 5.00 18.21
C ASN A 552 -1.87 3.53 18.03
N GLU A 553 -1.04 2.61 18.54
CA GLU A 553 -1.25 1.17 18.40
C GLU A 553 -2.55 0.66 19.06
N LYS A 554 -2.96 1.23 20.19
CA LYS A 554 -4.24 0.91 20.85
C LYS A 554 -5.42 1.31 19.95
N GLU A 555 -5.37 2.52 19.40
CA GLU A 555 -6.41 3.00 18.48
C GLU A 555 -6.41 2.19 17.17
N ARG A 556 -5.25 1.68 16.73
CA ARG A 556 -5.14 0.76 15.61
C ARG A 556 -5.90 -0.55 15.89
N GLY A 557 -5.79 -1.09 17.09
CA GLY A 557 -6.57 -2.26 17.52
C GLY A 557 -8.08 -1.99 17.58
N ILE A 558 -8.48 -0.81 18.05
CA ILE A 558 -9.89 -0.37 18.07
C ILE A 558 -10.42 -0.22 16.62
N ALA A 559 -9.64 0.39 15.72
CA ALA A 559 -10.00 0.54 14.30
C ALA A 559 -10.18 -0.82 13.62
N TYR A 560 -9.22 -1.74 13.81
CA TYR A 560 -9.32 -3.10 13.31
C TYR A 560 -10.62 -3.79 13.75
N ARG A 561 -10.88 -3.79 15.05
CA ARG A 561 -12.07 -4.42 15.62
C ARG A 561 -13.36 -3.79 15.12
N TYR A 562 -13.42 -2.46 15.10
CA TYR A 562 -14.58 -1.74 14.58
C TYR A 562 -14.83 -2.12 13.12
N TYR A 563 -13.81 -2.03 12.26
CA TYR A 563 -13.91 -2.35 10.84
C TYR A 563 -14.42 -3.79 10.62
N VAL A 564 -13.73 -4.76 11.19
CA VAL A 564 -14.00 -6.19 10.98
C VAL A 564 -15.39 -6.58 11.51
N GLU A 565 -15.79 -6.14 12.72
CA GLU A 565 -17.10 -6.47 13.25
C GLU A 565 -18.23 -5.73 12.49
N GLN A 566 -18.01 -4.49 11.99
CA GLN A 566 -19.00 -3.78 11.18
C GLN A 566 -19.26 -4.48 9.85
N VAL A 567 -18.20 -4.86 9.11
CA VAL A 567 -18.38 -5.58 7.84
C VAL A 567 -18.93 -7.00 8.06
N ALA A 568 -18.52 -7.69 9.13
CA ALA A 568 -19.05 -8.99 9.46
C ALA A 568 -20.55 -8.99 9.73
N SER A 569 -21.12 -7.87 10.16
CA SER A 569 -22.58 -7.74 10.33
C SER A 569 -23.36 -7.66 9.01
N MET A 570 -22.67 -7.51 7.86
CA MET A 570 -23.30 -7.44 6.53
C MET A 570 -23.54 -8.85 5.97
N PRO A 571 -24.74 -9.15 5.40
CA PRO A 571 -25.08 -10.51 4.97
C PRO A 571 -24.18 -11.10 3.89
N SER A 572 -23.63 -10.30 3.02
CA SER A 572 -22.79 -10.73 1.90
C SER A 572 -21.31 -10.88 2.23
N PHE A 573 -20.87 -10.51 3.43
CA PHE A 573 -19.47 -10.60 3.85
C PHE A 573 -19.04 -12.05 4.05
N VAL A 574 -17.83 -12.41 3.55
CA VAL A 574 -17.23 -13.73 3.76
C VAL A 574 -15.78 -13.69 4.25
N GLY A 575 -15.17 -12.51 4.34
CA GLY A 575 -13.83 -12.38 4.87
C GLY A 575 -13.18 -11.02 4.62
N ALA A 576 -12.04 -10.79 5.31
CA ALA A 576 -11.21 -9.61 5.15
C ALA A 576 -9.72 -9.96 5.34
N HIS A 577 -8.87 -9.46 4.44
CA HIS A 577 -7.43 -9.67 4.44
C HIS A 577 -6.71 -8.36 4.72
N TRP A 578 -5.92 -8.35 5.79
CA TRP A 578 -5.12 -7.19 6.17
C TRP A 578 -3.91 -7.00 5.23
N PHE A 579 -3.62 -5.78 4.85
CA PHE A 579 -2.41 -5.41 4.11
C PHE A 579 -1.52 -4.51 4.97
N ALA A 580 -0.35 -4.97 5.50
CA ALA A 580 0.20 -6.30 5.29
C ALA A 580 0.79 -6.87 6.61
N TRP A 581 1.53 -8.00 6.50
CA TRP A 581 2.17 -8.67 7.65
C TRP A 581 3.25 -7.83 8.29
N LEU A 582 4.14 -7.23 7.50
CA LEU A 582 5.33 -6.51 7.93
C LEU A 582 5.19 -5.02 7.64
N ASP A 583 5.62 -4.17 8.59
CA ASP A 583 5.86 -2.75 8.32
C ASP A 583 6.79 -2.57 7.11
N GLU A 584 6.56 -1.55 6.31
CA GLU A 584 7.46 -1.22 5.22
C GLU A 584 8.76 -0.61 5.72
N SER A 585 9.79 -0.60 4.88
CA SER A 585 11.07 0.03 5.23
C SER A 585 10.89 1.53 5.51
N VAL A 586 11.56 2.03 6.55
CA VAL A 586 11.53 3.47 6.90
C VAL A 586 12.05 4.38 5.79
N THR A 587 12.84 3.87 4.87
CA THR A 587 13.37 4.58 3.69
C THR A 587 12.65 4.22 2.40
N GLY A 588 11.48 3.66 2.51
CA GLY A 588 10.62 3.25 1.40
C GLY A 588 10.97 1.88 0.81
N ARG A 589 9.96 1.12 0.42
CA ARG A 589 10.12 -0.06 -0.42
C ARG A 589 10.43 0.36 -1.87
N MET A 590 10.45 -0.57 -2.82
CA MET A 590 10.93 -0.30 -4.19
C MET A 590 10.10 0.73 -4.98
N ASP A 591 8.84 0.94 -4.63
CA ASP A 591 7.95 1.97 -5.19
C ASP A 591 7.89 3.28 -4.37
N GLY A 592 8.58 3.32 -3.23
CA GLY A 592 8.69 4.49 -2.36
C GLY A 592 7.78 4.50 -1.15
N GLU A 593 6.77 3.64 -1.08
CA GLU A 593 5.91 3.57 0.11
C GLU A 593 6.71 3.14 1.35
N ASN A 594 6.38 3.74 2.52
CA ASN A 594 7.07 3.49 3.77
C ASN A 594 6.10 3.47 4.96
N TYR A 595 5.05 2.67 4.88
CA TYR A 595 3.95 2.68 5.83
C TYR A 595 4.19 1.81 7.07
N SER A 596 3.70 2.31 8.23
CA SER A 596 3.62 1.57 9.49
C SER A 596 2.22 0.98 9.67
N PHE A 597 2.01 -0.21 9.17
CA PHE A 597 0.75 -0.94 9.25
C PHE A 597 0.93 -2.43 9.63
N GLY A 598 2.17 -2.90 9.75
CA GLY A 598 2.46 -4.32 9.93
C GLY A 598 1.81 -4.94 11.16
N PHE A 599 1.40 -6.21 11.06
CA PHE A 599 1.17 -7.02 12.25
C PHE A 599 2.43 -7.12 13.09
N ILE A 600 3.59 -7.12 12.41
CA ILE A 600 4.91 -7.10 13.02
C ILE A 600 5.75 -5.96 12.43
N ASP A 601 6.74 -5.52 13.20
CA ASP A 601 7.72 -4.55 12.76
C ASP A 601 8.97 -5.21 12.13
N VAL A 602 9.90 -4.41 11.64
CA VAL A 602 11.16 -4.86 11.03
C VAL A 602 12.02 -5.73 11.97
N THR A 603 11.80 -5.66 13.28
CA THR A 603 12.51 -6.43 14.30
C THR A 603 11.81 -7.74 14.67
N ASP A 604 10.82 -8.17 13.86
CA ASP A 604 10.03 -9.40 14.06
C ASP A 604 9.25 -9.42 15.39
N ARG A 605 8.65 -8.28 15.77
CA ARG A 605 7.83 -8.14 16.97
C ARG A 605 6.48 -7.53 16.66
N ALA A 606 5.44 -8.00 17.34
CA ALA A 606 4.09 -7.46 17.27
C ALA A 606 3.85 -6.40 18.36
N SER A 607 2.79 -5.61 18.18
CA SER A 607 2.29 -4.69 19.20
C SER A 607 1.16 -5.35 19.99
N ASP A 608 1.33 -5.53 21.30
CA ASP A 608 0.31 -6.13 22.17
C ASP A 608 -0.98 -5.29 22.19
N GLU A 609 -0.86 -3.96 22.16
CA GLU A 609 -2.02 -3.06 22.14
C GLU A 609 -2.85 -3.23 20.87
N PHE A 610 -2.19 -3.41 19.72
CA PHE A 610 -2.87 -3.70 18.46
C PHE A 610 -3.55 -5.07 18.49
N LEU A 611 -2.82 -6.10 18.94
CA LEU A 611 -3.30 -7.48 18.97
C LEU A 611 -4.51 -7.68 19.90
N GLN A 612 -4.65 -6.90 20.98
CA GLN A 612 -5.85 -6.95 21.84
C GLN A 612 -7.13 -6.69 21.03
N GLY A 613 -7.12 -5.70 20.14
CA GLY A 613 -8.27 -5.40 19.27
C GLY A 613 -8.53 -6.52 18.25
N VAL A 614 -7.48 -7.04 17.62
CA VAL A 614 -7.54 -8.15 16.65
C VAL A 614 -8.17 -9.40 17.28
N ILE A 615 -7.61 -9.86 18.39
CA ILE A 615 -8.06 -11.06 19.10
C ILE A 615 -9.51 -10.90 19.59
N ALA A 616 -9.84 -9.71 20.12
CA ALA A 616 -11.20 -9.43 20.58
C ALA A 616 -12.23 -9.48 19.43
N ALA A 617 -11.87 -8.99 18.24
CA ALA A 617 -12.72 -9.08 17.05
C ALA A 617 -12.93 -10.55 16.64
N HIS A 618 -11.87 -11.34 16.52
CA HIS A 618 -11.94 -12.70 16.02
C HIS A 618 -12.73 -13.64 16.94
N LYS A 619 -12.65 -13.46 18.26
CA LYS A 619 -13.45 -14.22 19.23
C LYS A 619 -14.96 -14.02 19.07
N ARG A 620 -15.40 -12.91 18.49
CA ARG A 620 -16.81 -12.54 18.33
C ARG A 620 -17.34 -12.69 16.91
N LEU A 621 -16.44 -12.86 15.95
CA LEU A 621 -16.72 -12.71 14.51
C LEU A 621 -17.89 -13.57 14.03
N ARG A 622 -17.91 -14.86 14.41
CA ARG A 622 -19.00 -15.80 14.07
C ARG A 622 -20.36 -15.31 14.56
N ASP A 623 -20.44 -14.90 15.82
CA ASP A 623 -21.71 -14.54 16.43
C ASP A 623 -22.21 -13.17 15.94
N VAL A 624 -21.27 -12.26 15.61
CA VAL A 624 -21.60 -10.99 14.93
C VAL A 624 -22.15 -11.27 13.53
N HIS A 625 -21.47 -12.12 12.74
CA HIS A 625 -21.92 -12.44 11.38
C HIS A 625 -23.26 -13.18 11.39
N ALA A 626 -23.45 -14.14 12.31
CA ALA A 626 -24.73 -14.83 12.50
C ALA A 626 -25.87 -13.93 13.04
N GLY A 627 -25.58 -12.68 13.42
CA GLY A 627 -26.56 -11.75 13.97
C GLY A 627 -26.93 -12.02 15.44
N LYS A 628 -26.19 -12.91 16.14
CA LYS A 628 -26.41 -13.24 17.56
C LYS A 628 -25.87 -12.18 18.51
N THR A 629 -24.92 -11.38 18.05
CA THR A 629 -24.27 -10.32 18.82
C THR A 629 -24.15 -9.06 17.95
N ALA A 630 -24.43 -7.89 18.54
CA ALA A 630 -24.22 -6.62 17.86
C ALA A 630 -22.73 -6.35 17.61
N PRO A 631 -22.37 -5.73 16.47
CA PRO A 631 -20.99 -5.37 16.19
C PRO A 631 -20.47 -4.30 17.14
N PHE A 632 -19.17 -4.27 17.33
CA PHE A 632 -18.46 -3.25 18.12
C PHE A 632 -18.71 -1.85 17.56
N ARG A 633 -18.96 -0.86 18.44
CA ARG A 633 -19.42 0.49 18.04
C ARG A 633 -18.42 1.61 18.29
N GLN A 634 -17.40 1.35 19.11
CA GLN A 634 -16.41 2.39 19.40
C GLN A 634 -15.54 2.65 18.17
N LYS A 635 -15.54 3.88 17.68
CA LYS A 635 -14.64 4.33 16.63
C LYS A 635 -13.27 4.66 17.21
N ALA A 636 -12.23 4.39 16.44
CA ALA A 636 -10.87 4.76 16.80
C ALA A 636 -10.69 6.28 16.78
N LYS A 637 -9.80 6.76 17.61
CA LYS A 637 -9.33 8.15 17.55
C LYS A 637 -8.35 8.26 16.39
N VAL A 638 -8.61 9.19 15.52
CA VAL A 638 -7.76 9.54 14.36
C VAL A 638 -6.74 10.61 14.75
N GLN A 639 -7.06 11.41 15.77
CA GLN A 639 -6.30 12.55 16.26
C GLN A 639 -5.96 12.42 17.74
#